data_56a12d42058761a385ccea2dce4922a4
#
_entry.id   56a12d42058761a385ccea2dce4922a4
#
_cell.length_a   1.000
_cell.length_b   1.000
_cell.length_c   1.000
_cell.angle_alpha   90.00
_cell.angle_beta   90.00
_cell.angle_gamma   90.00
#
_symmetry.space_group_name_H-M   'P 1'
#
loop_
_entity.id
_entity.type
_entity.pdbx_description
1 polymer ?
#
loop_
_entity_poly.entity_id
_entity_poly.type
_entity_poly.pdbx_seq_one_letter_code
_entity_poly.pdbx_strand_id
1 'polypeptide(L)'
;MIITTDIRKGKDMRIRKSTVFIMLIAAIVWLTPASVAEAANTVLPEKIYERVNETPLSPGVVHENHQRFTTSGWWNINVLRVDLEDKYTSLGGLFNPAGLSSRDSIGSMVEKKSAIAGINGDFYNFQPIPNSLGALVDNGKIISSPNHLPVFYLEDQEAFVDYFTTSIKLTNWRSGYVLPVTTINKVSNNFDTIMMFNSHWGTKSIGNRFHQDLTEFLVINDMVVEKRTGGAAFDIPVDENSYVIASRSSWVNDFQPGDRVQLEIDVNPDLRDLEFAIGAGGIILKDGQITNTDVVISGNHPRTGIGISKNGEEVILVTIDGRDNSFKGVSQEMFGAILKDLGAWNGVNLDGGGSTTMVVKPNGEIKATDVNKPSEGKQRLLVNGVGVFSSAPTGNADRIVVSSQKSSIFSGESTVLTAKVYDQYHNLVASNPADIKYRVSGAGGRVVNGVFFAESPGRAQLTATYQGATGTAEVLVLSDVIEIVTGVDSFNTASGGSRAIGKLTGIDKSGYLGELSHTNVTVSVTGGVGEVRDGVFYASRNTGSGSIILKSGSAVKTIRVSVGSQSIPVTSFEDGMGLRFSGYPATVIGSVAQSLDSVDGRSSIELIYDLSSGEGTRAAYVDFLQTTNGIPLPGAPVRIGLLVNGDASGTWLRGTLLDSSGKSYVIDFSKSIDFTGWKQLEASVPDGISYPISLQRIYVAEVNEQKFPIGRILIDGLTVHTPTPYDDSVVAANTKVLDPLEKQIQGGYRLAVYSEPSIVGSTLFSKIVSSSRLTGLTQRLNGSNVGVQLGNISQGFNMAINQGKILSGSTVYGIHKEGELTVITLQANSEGIRAQDSSQWTKLIKELKGEEKNLVLVLNRKVSSFSDTLEGELLHQLLVEASESGRNVFVVQSGTKNNSQLRDGVRYVELTTTKASTPYELSGYSFFELIIDGRNTGYQIIRPFGL
;
A
#
# COMPACT_ATOMS: atom_id res chain seq x y z
N MET A 1 4.14 2.23 23.88
CA MET A 1 4.00 3.67 24.11
C MET A 1 4.10 3.87 25.60
N ILE A 2 5.23 4.32 26.07
CA ILE A 2 5.56 4.45 27.49
C ILE A 2 4.95 5.77 27.97
N ILE A 3 4.08 5.70 28.96
CA ILE A 3 3.62 6.88 29.71
C ILE A 3 4.43 6.90 31.00
N THR A 4 5.35 7.83 31.10
CA THR A 4 6.05 8.21 32.32
C THR A 4 5.22 9.26 33.04
N THR A 5 4.71 8.94 34.24
CA THR A 5 4.16 9.92 35.15
C THR A 5 5.27 10.42 36.09
N ASP A 6 5.49 11.69 36.02
CA ASP A 6 6.44 12.43 36.87
C ASP A 6 5.74 12.82 38.20
N ILE A 7 6.29 12.37 39.33
CA ILE A 7 5.85 12.78 40.64
C ILE A 7 6.90 13.76 41.20
N ARG A 8 6.52 14.99 41.44
CA ARG A 8 7.31 15.88 42.30
C ARG A 8 6.44 16.77 43.19
N LYS A 9 6.67 16.54 44.53
CA LYS A 9 6.66 17.50 45.66
C LYS A 9 5.36 18.26 45.98
N GLY A 10 4.74 18.16 47.10
CA GLY A 10 5.26 18.15 48.46
C GLY A 10 4.86 19.42 49.18
N LYS A 11 4.07 19.37 50.24
CA LYS A 11 4.23 20.15 51.48
C LYS A 11 3.01 20.02 52.40
N ASP A 12 3.32 19.49 53.57
CA ASP A 12 2.77 19.74 54.91
C ASP A 12 1.52 20.60 55.09
N MET A 13 0.51 20.12 55.83
CA MET A 13 0.31 20.60 57.22
C MET A 13 -0.94 20.06 57.89
N ARG A 14 -0.71 19.51 59.09
CA ARG A 14 -1.47 19.60 60.37
C ARG A 14 -2.80 18.87 60.55
N ILE A 15 -2.66 17.93 61.44
CA ILE A 15 -3.63 17.25 62.31
C ILE A 15 -4.56 18.22 63.01
N ARG A 16 -5.86 17.93 63.08
CA ARG A 16 -6.73 18.20 64.20
C ARG A 16 -7.70 17.05 64.46
N LYS A 17 -7.71 16.59 65.66
CA LYS A 17 -8.58 15.56 66.26
C LYS A 17 -10.00 16.07 66.50
N SER A 18 -10.91 15.13 66.57
CA SER A 18 -12.20 15.01 67.23
C SER A 18 -13.33 14.66 66.29
N THR A 19 -14.21 13.72 66.44
CA THR A 19 -14.93 13.16 67.54
C THR A 19 -15.65 11.91 67.01
N VAL A 20 -15.66 10.86 67.80
CA VAL A 20 -16.45 9.63 67.66
C VAL A 20 -17.95 9.95 67.73
N PHE A 21 -18.73 9.49 66.74
CA PHE A 21 -20.18 9.32 66.88
C PHE A 21 -20.57 7.99 66.24
N ILE A 22 -20.98 7.08 67.13
CA ILE A 22 -21.54 5.78 66.75
C ILE A 22 -23.01 6.00 66.37
N MET A 23 -23.42 5.68 65.19
CA MET A 23 -24.79 5.41 64.80
C MET A 23 -24.88 4.11 64.02
N LEU A 24 -25.52 3.14 64.69
CA LEU A 24 -25.97 1.89 64.07
C LEU A 24 -27.08 2.23 63.04
N ILE A 25 -26.88 2.01 61.76
CA ILE A 25 -27.97 1.96 60.80
C ILE A 25 -27.87 0.63 60.07
N ALA A 26 -28.97 -0.14 60.15
CA ALA A 26 -29.16 -1.42 59.51
C ALA A 26 -28.95 -1.29 57.97
N ALA A 27 -27.96 -1.98 57.44
CA ALA A 27 -27.75 -2.11 56.01
C ALA A 27 -28.77 -3.11 55.45
N ILE A 28 -29.81 -2.61 54.78
CA ILE A 28 -30.57 -3.39 53.81
C ILE A 28 -29.68 -3.57 52.61
N VAL A 29 -29.14 -4.81 52.45
CA VAL A 29 -28.43 -5.21 51.26
C VAL A 29 -29.45 -5.28 50.12
N TRP A 30 -29.51 -4.24 49.28
CA TRP A 30 -30.08 -4.34 47.96
C TRP A 30 -29.10 -5.14 47.12
N LEU A 31 -29.43 -6.41 46.86
CA LEU A 31 -28.89 -7.17 45.75
C LEU A 31 -29.37 -6.47 44.47
N THR A 32 -28.61 -5.52 43.97
CA THR A 32 -28.74 -5.16 42.55
C THR A 32 -28.21 -6.34 41.76
N PRO A 33 -29.02 -6.92 40.85
CA PRO A 33 -28.46 -7.88 39.94
C PRO A 33 -27.32 -7.16 39.19
N ALA A 34 -26.13 -7.76 39.17
CA ALA A 34 -25.08 -7.33 38.27
C ALA A 34 -25.73 -7.21 36.88
N SER A 35 -25.82 -6.01 36.36
CA SER A 35 -26.21 -5.81 34.97
C SER A 35 -25.17 -6.55 34.18
N VAL A 36 -25.55 -7.71 33.64
CA VAL A 36 -24.89 -8.30 32.51
C VAL A 36 -24.95 -7.21 31.47
N ALA A 37 -23.83 -6.57 31.18
CA ALA A 37 -23.73 -5.64 30.06
C ALA A 37 -24.20 -6.43 28.84
N GLU A 38 -25.39 -6.13 28.37
CA GLU A 38 -25.90 -6.66 27.12
C GLU A 38 -24.82 -6.38 26.05
N ALA A 39 -24.23 -7.44 25.52
CA ALA A 39 -23.26 -7.31 24.45
C ALA A 39 -23.94 -6.48 23.34
N ALA A 40 -23.41 -5.30 23.07
CA ALA A 40 -23.96 -4.45 22.05
C ALA A 40 -24.04 -5.29 20.76
N ASN A 41 -25.22 -5.38 20.16
CA ASN A 41 -25.40 -6.05 18.88
C ASN A 41 -24.58 -5.27 17.85
N THR A 42 -23.32 -5.65 17.65
CA THR A 42 -22.44 -5.08 16.62
C THR A 42 -23.03 -5.46 15.28
N VAL A 43 -23.64 -4.47 14.62
CA VAL A 43 -24.22 -4.65 13.28
C VAL A 43 -23.12 -4.43 12.25
N LEU A 44 -22.96 -5.40 11.36
CA LEU A 44 -22.07 -5.23 10.20
C LEU A 44 -22.54 -4.05 9.35
N PRO A 45 -21.60 -3.20 8.86
CA PRO A 45 -21.94 -2.16 7.91
C PRO A 45 -22.52 -2.80 6.64
N GLU A 46 -23.48 -2.11 6.02
CA GLU A 46 -24.13 -2.58 4.80
C GLU A 46 -23.06 -2.84 3.71
N LYS A 47 -23.17 -4.01 3.08
CA LYS A 47 -22.30 -4.42 1.97
C LYS A 47 -22.77 -3.75 0.68
N ILE A 48 -21.91 -2.92 0.09
CA ILE A 48 -22.15 -2.25 -1.19
C ILE A 48 -21.77 -3.16 -2.36
N TYR A 49 -20.59 -3.77 -2.28
CA TYR A 49 -20.03 -4.65 -3.30
C TYR A 49 -19.12 -5.69 -2.67
N GLU A 50 -19.05 -6.86 -3.26
CA GLU A 50 -18.10 -7.89 -2.84
C GLU A 50 -17.63 -8.70 -4.03
N ARG A 51 -16.33 -8.97 -4.08
CA ARG A 51 -15.73 -9.93 -4.98
C ARG A 51 -15.07 -11.02 -4.15
N VAL A 52 -15.43 -12.26 -4.42
CA VAL A 52 -14.84 -13.44 -3.79
C VAL A 52 -14.06 -14.22 -4.84
N ASN A 53 -12.80 -14.53 -4.53
CA ASN A 53 -11.96 -15.40 -5.34
C ASN A 53 -11.67 -16.65 -4.52
N GLU A 54 -12.05 -17.80 -5.03
CA GLU A 54 -11.85 -19.11 -4.38
C GLU A 54 -10.72 -19.88 -5.06
N THR A 55 -9.87 -20.51 -4.26
CA THR A 55 -8.78 -21.36 -4.73
C THR A 55 -8.73 -22.63 -3.89
N PRO A 56 -9.16 -23.79 -4.42
CA PRO A 56 -8.98 -25.07 -3.76
C PRO A 56 -7.50 -25.41 -3.62
N LEU A 57 -7.06 -25.75 -2.41
CA LEU A 57 -5.66 -26.08 -2.10
C LEU A 57 -5.43 -27.59 -1.94
N SER A 58 -6.45 -28.31 -1.40
CA SER A 58 -6.45 -29.74 -1.14
C SER A 58 -7.93 -30.17 -0.97
N PRO A 59 -8.27 -31.49 -1.02
CA PRO A 59 -9.55 -31.95 -0.52
C PRO A 59 -9.79 -31.39 0.88
N GLY A 60 -11.00 -30.90 1.15
CA GLY A 60 -11.36 -30.29 2.42
C GLY A 60 -10.69 -28.92 2.72
N VAL A 61 -9.89 -28.33 1.81
CA VAL A 61 -9.23 -27.03 2.06
C VAL A 61 -9.42 -26.06 0.91
N VAL A 62 -10.04 -24.92 1.20
CA VAL A 62 -10.26 -23.84 0.22
C VAL A 62 -9.74 -22.51 0.80
N HIS A 63 -9.01 -21.76 0.00
CA HIS A 63 -8.68 -20.36 0.27
C HIS A 63 -9.69 -19.47 -0.45
N GLU A 64 -10.29 -18.53 0.30
CA GLU A 64 -11.17 -17.49 -0.21
C GLU A 64 -10.54 -16.11 0.05
N ASN A 65 -10.53 -15.25 -0.96
CA ASN A 65 -10.20 -13.83 -0.79
C ASN A 65 -11.44 -12.98 -1.04
N HIS A 66 -11.94 -12.33 0.00
CA HIS A 66 -13.09 -11.42 -0.04
C HIS A 66 -12.61 -9.97 -0.08
N GLN A 67 -12.74 -9.32 -1.22
CA GLN A 67 -12.63 -7.87 -1.34
C GLN A 67 -14.03 -7.28 -1.15
N ARG A 68 -14.30 -6.79 0.06
CA ARG A 68 -15.62 -6.30 0.46
C ARG A 68 -15.62 -4.79 0.60
N PHE A 69 -16.46 -4.11 -0.18
CA PHE A 69 -16.74 -2.68 -0.07
C PHE A 69 -18.01 -2.47 0.72
N THR A 70 -17.92 -1.76 1.84
CA THR A 70 -19.03 -1.53 2.77
C THR A 70 -19.29 -0.04 2.94
N THR A 71 -20.37 0.32 3.61
CA THR A 71 -20.64 1.70 4.00
C THR A 71 -19.57 2.31 4.91
N SER A 72 -18.75 1.47 5.57
CA SER A 72 -17.62 1.89 6.42
C SER A 72 -16.26 1.86 5.72
N GLY A 73 -16.18 1.40 4.48
CA GLY A 73 -14.96 1.30 3.68
C GLY A 73 -14.63 -0.12 3.22
N TRP A 74 -13.38 -0.31 2.80
CA TRP A 74 -12.90 -1.55 2.22
C TRP A 74 -12.36 -2.51 3.28
N TRP A 75 -12.67 -3.77 3.10
CA TRP A 75 -12.06 -4.89 3.80
C TRP A 75 -11.44 -5.86 2.81
N ASN A 76 -10.23 -6.31 3.09
CA ASN A 76 -9.58 -7.43 2.43
C ASN A 76 -9.50 -8.57 3.45
N ILE A 77 -10.36 -9.57 3.27
CA ILE A 77 -10.52 -10.69 4.19
C ILE A 77 -9.99 -11.92 3.47
N ASN A 78 -9.01 -12.61 4.05
CA ASN A 78 -8.55 -13.89 3.58
C ASN A 78 -9.02 -14.98 4.55
N VAL A 79 -9.57 -16.03 4.00
CA VAL A 79 -10.20 -17.14 4.70
C VAL A 79 -9.59 -18.45 4.22
N LEU A 80 -9.20 -19.33 5.13
CA LEU A 80 -8.96 -20.73 4.84
C LEU A 80 -10.09 -21.53 5.50
N ARG A 81 -10.92 -22.18 4.69
CA ARG A 81 -11.90 -23.13 5.15
C ARG A 81 -11.26 -24.50 5.21
N VAL A 82 -11.36 -25.15 6.35
CA VAL A 82 -10.74 -26.45 6.64
C VAL A 82 -11.83 -27.39 7.17
N ASP A 83 -12.18 -28.37 6.34
CA ASP A 83 -13.09 -29.43 6.66
C ASP A 83 -12.35 -30.54 7.40
N LEU A 84 -12.67 -30.74 8.68
CA LEU A 84 -12.02 -31.75 9.55
C LEU A 84 -12.51 -33.16 9.28
N GLU A 85 -13.67 -33.35 8.62
CA GLU A 85 -14.16 -34.67 8.20
C GLU A 85 -13.39 -35.23 6.99
N ASP A 86 -12.64 -34.37 6.24
CA ASP A 86 -11.82 -34.84 5.14
C ASP A 86 -10.59 -35.60 5.67
N LYS A 87 -10.52 -36.88 5.33
CA LYS A 87 -9.47 -37.82 5.81
C LYS A 87 -8.03 -37.44 5.43
N TYR A 88 -7.85 -36.51 4.50
CA TYR A 88 -6.51 -36.06 4.05
C TYR A 88 -6.10 -34.76 4.69
N THR A 89 -7.01 -34.11 5.38
CA THR A 89 -6.79 -32.77 5.94
C THR A 89 -6.55 -32.81 7.43
N SER A 90 -5.58 -32.03 7.91
CA SER A 90 -5.33 -31.86 9.35
C SER A 90 -4.78 -30.46 9.67
N LEU A 91 -4.97 -30.03 10.91
CA LEU A 91 -4.32 -28.85 11.46
C LEU A 91 -3.16 -29.23 12.38
N GLY A 92 -2.17 -28.38 12.51
CA GLY A 92 -1.03 -28.60 13.40
C GLY A 92 -0.24 -27.35 13.70
N GLY A 93 0.69 -27.43 14.63
CA GLY A 93 1.50 -26.30 15.07
C GLY A 93 2.60 -25.91 14.07
N LEU A 94 2.66 -24.64 13.70
CA LEU A 94 3.79 -24.05 13.00
C LEU A 94 4.73 -23.42 14.03
N PHE A 95 5.97 -23.85 14.05
CA PHE A 95 7.06 -23.26 14.86
C PHE A 95 8.41 -23.65 14.24
N ASN A 96 9.46 -22.92 14.61
CA ASN A 96 10.78 -23.21 14.09
C ASN A 96 11.23 -24.61 14.55
N PRO A 97 11.66 -25.52 13.64
CA PRO A 97 12.18 -26.84 14.04
C PRO A 97 13.35 -26.81 15.03
N ALA A 98 14.08 -25.69 15.13
CA ALA A 98 15.14 -25.50 16.12
C ALA A 98 14.60 -25.21 17.53
N GLY A 99 13.28 -25.13 17.73
CA GLY A 99 12.60 -24.87 18.99
C GLY A 99 12.01 -23.45 19.12
N LEU A 100 11.16 -23.28 20.13
CA LEU A 100 10.43 -22.01 20.40
C LEU A 100 11.33 -20.82 20.78
N SER A 101 12.57 -21.06 21.18
CA SER A 101 13.56 -20.01 21.40
C SER A 101 13.98 -19.28 20.12
N SER A 102 13.61 -19.81 18.95
CA SER A 102 13.94 -19.30 17.63
C SER A 102 12.66 -18.87 16.90
N ARG A 103 12.64 -17.62 16.43
CA ARG A 103 11.53 -17.09 15.63
C ARG A 103 11.74 -17.37 14.14
N ASP A 104 10.63 -17.44 13.40
CA ASP A 104 10.65 -17.53 11.94
C ASP A 104 9.45 -16.81 11.32
N SER A 105 9.46 -16.62 9.99
CA SER A 105 8.26 -16.19 9.27
C SER A 105 7.30 -17.37 9.08
N ILE A 106 6.01 -17.09 8.98
CA ILE A 106 4.99 -18.12 8.75
C ILE A 106 5.27 -18.85 7.44
N GLY A 107 5.65 -18.13 6.37
CA GLY A 107 6.05 -18.75 5.11
C GLY A 107 7.17 -19.77 5.25
N SER A 108 8.22 -19.42 5.99
CA SER A 108 9.35 -20.34 6.27
C SER A 108 8.93 -21.54 7.12
N MET A 109 8.05 -21.33 8.12
CA MET A 109 7.53 -22.44 8.94
C MET A 109 6.67 -23.40 8.10
N VAL A 110 5.80 -22.86 7.22
CA VAL A 110 4.97 -23.64 6.27
C VAL A 110 5.87 -24.50 5.37
N GLU A 111 6.91 -23.91 4.80
CA GLU A 111 7.85 -24.64 3.95
C GLU A 111 8.62 -25.74 4.72
N LYS A 112 9.17 -25.44 5.90
CA LYS A 112 9.94 -26.37 6.73
C LYS A 112 9.11 -27.53 7.30
N LYS A 113 7.86 -27.28 7.61
CA LYS A 113 6.92 -28.31 8.12
C LYS A 113 6.11 -29.00 7.02
N SER A 114 6.30 -28.63 5.76
CA SER A 114 5.57 -29.15 4.61
C SER A 114 4.05 -28.93 4.68
N ALA A 115 3.61 -27.86 5.35
CA ALA A 115 2.22 -27.46 5.34
C ALA A 115 1.81 -26.89 3.98
N ILE A 116 0.52 -26.93 3.64
CA ILE A 116 -0.06 -26.36 2.40
C ILE A 116 -0.57 -24.94 2.58
N ALA A 117 -0.83 -24.54 3.82
CA ALA A 117 -1.19 -23.17 4.18
C ALA A 117 -0.88 -22.91 5.67
N GLY A 118 -0.94 -21.66 6.07
CA GLY A 118 -0.81 -21.33 7.49
C GLY A 118 -1.10 -19.87 7.80
N ILE A 119 -1.41 -19.63 9.08
CA ILE A 119 -1.60 -18.29 9.64
C ILE A 119 -0.69 -18.10 10.86
N ASN A 120 -0.47 -16.85 11.26
CA ASN A 120 0.19 -16.57 12.54
C ASN A 120 -0.69 -17.04 13.72
N GLY A 121 -0.02 -17.34 14.82
CA GLY A 121 -0.66 -17.94 15.98
C GLY A 121 -0.88 -17.00 17.15
N ASP A 122 -0.53 -17.51 18.31
CA ASP A 122 -0.73 -16.91 19.62
C ASP A 122 0.01 -15.58 19.82
N PHE A 123 -0.46 -14.78 20.76
CA PHE A 123 0.29 -13.66 21.32
C PHE A 123 1.62 -14.13 21.92
N TYR A 124 2.61 -13.27 21.94
CA TYR A 124 3.92 -13.59 22.49
C TYR A 124 4.53 -12.42 23.25
N ASN A 125 5.31 -12.73 24.28
CA ASN A 125 6.12 -11.75 25.00
C ASN A 125 7.38 -11.39 24.19
N PHE A 126 7.76 -10.12 24.19
CA PHE A 126 9.00 -9.65 23.58
C PHE A 126 10.21 -9.74 24.52
N GLN A 127 9.97 -9.71 25.84
CA GLN A 127 11.00 -9.66 26.87
C GLN A 127 10.83 -10.78 27.88
N PRO A 128 11.91 -11.29 28.45
CA PRO A 128 13.32 -11.00 28.17
C PRO A 128 13.78 -11.61 26.83
N ILE A 129 13.04 -12.58 26.30
CA ILE A 129 13.21 -13.20 24.98
C ILE A 129 11.82 -13.50 24.41
N PRO A 130 11.59 -13.35 23.11
CA PRO A 130 10.31 -13.69 22.50
C PRO A 130 9.89 -15.13 22.79
N ASN A 131 8.71 -15.32 23.38
CA ASN A 131 8.14 -16.63 23.71
C ASN A 131 6.60 -16.58 23.72
N SER A 132 5.95 -17.71 23.39
CA SER A 132 4.49 -17.84 23.36
C SER A 132 3.86 -17.53 24.73
N LEU A 133 2.66 -16.90 24.72
CA LEU A 133 1.89 -16.68 25.94
C LEU A 133 1.07 -17.92 26.32
N GLY A 134 0.38 -18.53 25.37
CA GLY A 134 -0.56 -19.61 25.59
C GLY A 134 0.00 -21.01 25.32
N ALA A 135 -0.89 -21.98 25.27
CA ALA A 135 -0.58 -23.36 24.95
C ALA A 135 -0.10 -23.52 23.51
N LEU A 136 0.72 -24.53 23.28
CA LEU A 136 0.95 -25.14 21.98
C LEU A 136 1.10 -26.65 22.19
N VAL A 137 0.20 -27.42 21.59
CA VAL A 137 0.22 -28.88 21.58
C VAL A 137 0.22 -29.35 20.14
N ASP A 138 1.00 -30.35 19.80
CA ASP A 138 1.12 -30.94 18.48
C ASP A 138 1.21 -32.47 18.63
N ASN A 139 0.13 -33.18 18.21
CA ASN A 139 0.00 -34.64 18.35
C ASN A 139 0.26 -35.14 19.78
N GLY A 140 -0.46 -34.63 20.76
CA GLY A 140 -0.32 -34.99 22.19
C GLY A 140 0.96 -34.53 22.88
N LYS A 141 1.88 -33.84 22.15
CA LYS A 141 3.14 -33.33 22.71
C LYS A 141 2.99 -31.89 23.18
N ILE A 142 3.33 -31.64 24.41
CA ILE A 142 3.27 -30.32 25.03
C ILE A 142 4.49 -29.50 24.59
N ILE A 143 4.30 -28.64 23.59
CA ILE A 143 5.35 -27.73 23.09
C ILE A 143 5.45 -26.51 24.01
N SER A 144 4.32 -25.99 24.48
CA SER A 144 4.23 -24.88 25.43
C SER A 144 3.01 -25.07 26.34
N SER A 145 3.16 -24.81 27.64
CA SER A 145 2.08 -24.98 28.63
C SER A 145 0.93 -23.97 28.40
N PRO A 146 -0.31 -24.29 28.79
CA PRO A 146 -1.39 -23.34 28.91
C PRO A 146 -1.09 -22.17 29.88
N ASN A 147 -1.89 -21.14 29.79
CA ASN A 147 -1.97 -20.05 30.74
C ASN A 147 -3.47 -19.82 31.12
N HIS A 148 -3.82 -18.64 31.64
CA HIS A 148 -5.20 -18.28 31.99
C HIS A 148 -6.05 -17.81 30.79
N LEU A 149 -5.48 -17.73 29.59
CA LEU A 149 -6.17 -17.33 28.36
C LEU A 149 -6.80 -18.56 27.70
N PRO A 150 -7.82 -18.36 26.82
CA PRO A 150 -8.47 -19.46 26.13
C PRO A 150 -7.52 -20.16 25.14
N VAL A 151 -7.85 -21.41 24.89
CA VAL A 151 -7.13 -22.30 23.96
C VAL A 151 -8.10 -22.80 22.90
N PHE A 152 -7.73 -22.67 21.63
CA PHE A 152 -8.35 -23.42 20.54
C PHE A 152 -7.70 -24.80 20.50
N TYR A 153 -8.50 -25.86 20.36
CA TYR A 153 -7.98 -27.23 20.31
C TYR A 153 -8.82 -28.16 19.45
N LEU A 154 -8.20 -29.25 19.02
CA LEU A 154 -8.82 -30.37 18.30
C LEU A 154 -8.75 -31.63 19.15
N GLU A 155 -9.87 -32.32 19.27
CA GLU A 155 -10.05 -33.60 19.93
C GLU A 155 -11.05 -34.44 19.12
N ASP A 156 -10.68 -35.66 18.78
CA ASP A 156 -11.53 -36.60 17.97
C ASP A 156 -12.04 -35.95 16.66
N GLN A 157 -11.20 -35.18 15.93
CA GLN A 157 -11.50 -34.47 14.68
C GLN A 157 -12.58 -33.38 14.83
N GLU A 158 -12.91 -32.96 16.02
CA GLU A 158 -13.79 -31.81 16.28
C GLU A 158 -13.00 -30.64 16.88
N ALA A 159 -13.44 -29.43 16.57
CA ALA A 159 -12.81 -28.19 17.02
C ALA A 159 -13.55 -27.58 18.21
N PHE A 160 -12.79 -27.18 19.22
CA PHE A 160 -13.30 -26.58 20.46
C PHE A 160 -12.52 -25.33 20.85
N VAL A 161 -13.10 -24.57 21.78
CA VAL A 161 -12.42 -23.47 22.47
C VAL A 161 -12.85 -23.42 23.92
N ASP A 162 -11.89 -23.43 24.86
CA ASP A 162 -12.15 -23.34 26.30
C ASP A 162 -10.93 -22.79 27.06
N TYR A 163 -11.11 -22.57 28.38
CA TYR A 163 -10.05 -22.22 29.32
C TYR A 163 -9.53 -23.48 29.98
N PHE A 164 -8.21 -23.68 29.96
CA PHE A 164 -7.59 -24.88 30.52
C PHE A 164 -7.21 -24.67 31.96
N THR A 165 -7.50 -25.66 32.83
CA THR A 165 -6.94 -25.73 34.18
C THR A 165 -5.63 -26.52 34.14
N THR A 166 -4.59 -25.99 34.79
CA THR A 166 -3.24 -26.54 34.69
C THR A 166 -2.62 -26.70 36.11
N SER A 167 -2.10 -27.88 36.40
CA SER A 167 -1.30 -28.19 37.59
C SER A 167 -0.08 -29.01 37.19
N ILE A 168 1.13 -28.46 37.28
CA ILE A 168 2.39 -29.12 36.94
C ILE A 168 3.23 -29.20 38.23
N LYS A 169 3.61 -30.40 38.63
CA LYS A 169 4.32 -30.68 39.88
C LYS A 169 5.56 -31.53 39.63
N LEU A 170 6.66 -31.18 40.29
CA LEU A 170 7.86 -31.99 40.33
C LEU A 170 8.11 -32.44 41.78
N THR A 171 7.96 -33.74 42.05
CA THR A 171 8.13 -34.31 43.37
C THR A 171 9.56 -34.83 43.52
N ASN A 172 10.27 -34.43 44.55
CA ASN A 172 11.55 -34.99 44.96
C ASN A 172 11.29 -36.19 45.89
N TRP A 173 11.66 -37.40 45.44
CA TRP A 173 11.38 -38.60 46.20
C TRP A 173 12.25 -38.74 47.45
N ARG A 174 13.43 -38.09 47.49
CA ARG A 174 14.29 -38.11 48.71
C ARG A 174 13.66 -37.34 49.86
N SER A 175 13.10 -36.18 49.59
CA SER A 175 12.55 -35.29 50.65
C SER A 175 11.02 -35.32 50.77
N GLY A 176 10.34 -35.82 49.72
CA GLY A 176 8.86 -35.70 49.57
C GLY A 176 8.42 -34.28 49.20
N TYR A 177 9.35 -33.38 48.87
CA TYR A 177 9.03 -32.01 48.51
C TYR A 177 8.42 -31.93 47.11
N VAL A 178 7.31 -31.18 47.01
CA VAL A 178 6.59 -30.95 45.75
C VAL A 178 6.84 -29.55 45.26
N LEU A 179 7.50 -29.39 44.12
CA LEU A 179 7.79 -28.11 43.46
C LEU A 179 6.71 -27.82 42.42
N PRO A 180 5.92 -26.73 42.56
CA PRO A 180 4.98 -26.34 41.50
C PRO A 180 5.73 -25.73 40.34
N VAL A 181 5.69 -26.37 39.19
CA VAL A 181 6.25 -25.85 37.94
C VAL A 181 5.20 -24.92 37.29
N THR A 182 5.60 -23.69 36.99
CA THR A 182 4.67 -22.67 36.50
C THR A 182 4.52 -22.68 34.99
N THR A 183 5.62 -22.89 34.28
CA THR A 183 5.63 -22.82 32.80
C THR A 183 6.49 -23.93 32.19
N ILE A 184 6.07 -24.39 30.98
CA ILE A 184 6.86 -25.22 30.09
C ILE A 184 7.22 -24.43 28.84
N ASN A 185 8.51 -24.31 28.54
CA ASN A 185 9.06 -23.62 27.36
C ASN A 185 8.66 -22.16 27.22
N LYS A 186 8.61 -21.47 28.37
CA LYS A 186 8.34 -20.03 28.47
C LYS A 186 9.32 -19.37 29.42
N VAL A 187 9.81 -18.20 29.09
CA VAL A 187 10.66 -17.39 29.96
C VAL A 187 9.82 -16.28 30.57
N SER A 188 9.69 -16.32 31.89
CA SER A 188 8.99 -15.31 32.69
C SER A 188 9.90 -14.09 32.95
N ASN A 189 9.30 -12.88 32.98
CA ASN A 189 9.99 -11.67 33.46
C ASN A 189 10.26 -11.73 34.98
N ASN A 190 9.48 -12.53 35.72
CA ASN A 190 9.75 -12.86 37.10
C ASN A 190 10.56 -14.16 37.19
N PHE A 191 11.85 -14.05 37.41
CA PHE A 191 12.76 -15.20 37.46
C PHE A 191 12.64 -16.03 38.78
N ASP A 192 11.78 -15.64 39.74
CA ASP A 192 11.38 -16.48 40.87
C ASP A 192 10.33 -17.54 40.46
N THR A 193 9.73 -17.38 39.27
CA THR A 193 8.85 -18.37 38.64
C THR A 193 9.65 -19.65 38.34
N ILE A 194 9.03 -20.81 38.58
CA ILE A 194 9.63 -22.10 38.25
C ILE A 194 9.35 -22.42 36.78
N MET A 195 10.37 -22.35 35.98
CA MET A 195 10.32 -22.57 34.53
C MET A 195 10.95 -23.94 34.18
N MET A 196 10.29 -24.66 33.29
CA MET A 196 10.80 -25.93 32.74
C MET A 196 11.11 -25.74 31.25
N PHE A 197 12.26 -26.26 30.79
CA PHE A 197 12.68 -26.26 29.40
C PHE A 197 13.01 -27.66 28.94
N ASN A 198 12.39 -28.11 27.84
CA ASN A 198 12.70 -29.39 27.17
C ASN A 198 13.22 -29.14 25.74
N SER A 199 13.43 -30.19 24.95
CA SER A 199 13.96 -30.11 23.60
C SER A 199 13.12 -29.24 22.63
N HIS A 200 11.82 -29.01 22.91
CA HIS A 200 10.96 -28.12 22.12
C HIS A 200 11.27 -26.64 22.34
N TRP A 201 11.93 -26.27 23.46
CA TRP A 201 12.46 -24.93 23.66
C TRP A 201 13.63 -24.65 22.70
N GLY A 202 14.54 -25.61 22.57
CA GLY A 202 15.75 -25.51 21.79
C GLY A 202 16.85 -26.41 22.34
N THR A 203 18.05 -26.31 21.82
CA THR A 203 19.18 -27.15 22.24
C THR A 203 19.84 -26.71 23.56
N LYS A 204 19.52 -25.53 24.08
CA LYS A 204 20.11 -24.97 25.31
C LYS A 204 19.03 -24.30 26.19
N SER A 205 19.20 -24.44 27.52
CA SER A 205 18.45 -23.69 28.52
C SER A 205 18.81 -22.19 28.47
N ILE A 206 18.29 -21.39 29.41
CA ILE A 206 18.55 -19.95 29.45
C ILE A 206 19.86 -19.58 30.18
N GLY A 207 20.37 -20.43 31.09
CA GLY A 207 21.56 -20.13 31.88
C GLY A 207 21.50 -18.81 32.65
N ASN A 208 22.67 -18.23 32.90
CA ASN A 208 22.79 -16.93 33.56
C ASN A 208 22.63 -15.71 32.64
N ARG A 209 22.15 -15.91 31.39
CA ARG A 209 22.06 -14.85 30.35
C ARG A 209 21.26 -13.63 30.82
N PHE A 210 20.22 -13.85 31.60
CA PHE A 210 19.33 -12.77 32.05
C PHE A 210 19.46 -12.46 33.54
N HIS A 211 20.01 -13.42 34.32
CA HIS A 211 20.14 -13.28 35.78
C HIS A 211 21.34 -14.08 36.30
N GLN A 212 22.28 -13.41 36.99
CA GLN A 212 23.52 -14.03 37.45
C GLN A 212 23.33 -15.10 38.57
N ASP A 213 22.25 -14.99 39.32
CA ASP A 213 21.90 -15.87 40.42
C ASP A 213 20.81 -16.90 40.08
N LEU A 214 20.49 -17.08 38.77
CA LEU A 214 19.55 -18.10 38.32
C LEU A 214 20.13 -19.49 38.65
N THR A 215 19.33 -20.31 39.27
CA THR A 215 19.64 -21.72 39.52
C THR A 215 18.95 -22.58 38.46
N GLU A 216 19.72 -23.41 37.79
CA GLU A 216 19.21 -24.42 36.88
C GLU A 216 19.65 -25.83 37.37
N PHE A 217 18.76 -26.82 37.19
CA PHE A 217 19.14 -28.22 37.30
C PHE A 217 18.57 -29.03 36.16
N LEU A 218 19.44 -29.94 35.64
CA LEU A 218 19.14 -30.85 34.55
C LEU A 218 18.60 -32.17 35.08
N VAL A 219 17.44 -32.59 34.56
CA VAL A 219 16.84 -33.90 34.85
C VAL A 219 16.97 -34.76 33.61
N ILE A 220 17.42 -36.00 33.75
CA ILE A 220 17.49 -37.06 32.72
C ILE A 220 16.94 -38.34 33.31
N ASN A 221 15.95 -38.96 32.69
CA ASN A 221 15.32 -40.20 33.13
C ASN A 221 14.94 -40.18 34.62
N ASP A 222 14.18 -39.15 35.01
CA ASP A 222 13.66 -38.92 36.36
C ASP A 222 14.79 -38.76 37.44
N MET A 223 15.99 -38.38 37.05
CA MET A 223 17.10 -38.14 37.97
C MET A 223 17.71 -36.76 37.74
N VAL A 224 17.90 -35.99 38.81
CA VAL A 224 18.69 -34.77 38.80
C VAL A 224 20.16 -35.15 38.55
N VAL A 225 20.70 -34.82 37.36
CA VAL A 225 22.09 -35.18 37.01
C VAL A 225 23.10 -34.07 37.33
N GLU A 226 22.69 -32.82 37.19
CA GLU A 226 23.55 -31.67 37.50
C GLU A 226 22.72 -30.45 37.94
N LYS A 227 23.31 -29.60 38.77
CA LYS A 227 22.75 -28.35 39.25
C LYS A 227 23.77 -27.23 39.19
N ARG A 228 23.39 -26.04 38.75
CA ARG A 228 24.23 -24.85 38.65
C ARG A 228 23.48 -23.60 39.16
N THR A 229 24.21 -22.73 39.85
CA THR A 229 23.71 -21.37 40.17
C THR A 229 24.62 -20.36 39.50
N GLY A 230 24.07 -19.46 38.72
CA GLY A 230 24.83 -18.47 37.97
C GLY A 230 25.71 -19.05 36.87
N GLY A 231 25.44 -20.24 36.37
CA GLY A 231 26.24 -20.98 35.39
C GLY A 231 25.82 -20.76 33.94
N ALA A 232 26.63 -21.29 33.03
CA ALA A 232 26.25 -21.34 31.61
C ALA A 232 25.02 -22.25 31.40
N ALA A 233 24.29 -22.01 30.32
CA ALA A 233 23.13 -22.81 29.93
C ALA A 233 23.48 -24.30 29.78
N PHE A 234 22.55 -25.17 30.19
CA PHE A 234 22.65 -26.60 29.92
C PHE A 234 22.37 -26.92 28.45
N ASP A 235 23.04 -27.92 27.91
CA ASP A 235 22.59 -28.58 26.70
C ASP A 235 21.38 -29.45 27.06
N ILE A 236 20.27 -29.28 26.36
CA ILE A 236 19.05 -30.04 26.56
C ILE A 236 19.08 -31.25 25.62
N PRO A 237 19.08 -32.49 26.15
CA PRO A 237 19.02 -33.67 25.30
C PRO A 237 17.72 -33.72 24.49
N VAL A 238 17.83 -34.28 23.27
CA VAL A 238 16.68 -34.46 22.37
C VAL A 238 15.97 -35.77 22.69
N ASP A 239 15.39 -35.87 23.87
CA ASP A 239 14.53 -36.98 24.29
C ASP A 239 13.36 -36.47 25.14
N GLU A 240 12.33 -37.29 25.31
CA GLU A 240 11.10 -36.90 26.01
C GLU A 240 11.25 -36.89 27.55
N ASN A 241 12.30 -37.51 28.08
CA ASN A 241 12.52 -37.66 29.52
C ASN A 241 13.59 -36.70 30.07
N SER A 242 14.04 -35.76 29.25
CA SER A 242 15.06 -34.77 29.64
C SER A 242 14.50 -33.37 29.67
N TYR A 243 14.78 -32.63 30.74
CA TYR A 243 14.38 -31.22 30.87
C TYR A 243 15.26 -30.47 31.87
N VAL A 244 15.24 -29.18 31.79
CA VAL A 244 15.91 -28.26 32.73
C VAL A 244 14.87 -27.46 33.50
N ILE A 245 14.97 -27.43 34.82
CA ILE A 245 14.24 -26.54 35.71
C ILE A 245 15.10 -25.31 35.96
N ALA A 246 14.51 -24.10 35.82
CA ALA A 246 15.20 -22.83 36.03
C ALA A 246 14.38 -21.92 36.97
N SER A 247 15.00 -21.37 38.01
CA SER A 247 14.40 -20.38 38.89
C SER A 247 15.44 -19.71 39.78
N ARG A 248 15.12 -18.51 40.27
CA ARG A 248 15.83 -17.88 41.40
C ARG A 248 15.24 -18.23 42.78
N SER A 249 14.03 -18.80 42.78
CA SER A 249 13.35 -19.18 44.01
C SER A 249 14.16 -20.18 44.84
N SER A 250 14.23 -19.99 46.15
CA SER A 250 14.86 -20.94 47.07
C SER A 250 14.19 -22.34 47.06
N TRP A 251 13.02 -22.49 46.49
CA TRP A 251 12.30 -23.75 46.35
C TRP A 251 13.05 -24.79 45.54
N VAL A 252 13.89 -24.35 44.55
CA VAL A 252 14.73 -25.27 43.81
C VAL A 252 15.94 -25.80 44.59
N ASN A 253 16.22 -25.32 45.82
CA ASN A 253 17.36 -25.73 46.62
C ASN A 253 17.21 -27.12 47.21
N ASP A 254 16.00 -27.64 47.31
CA ASP A 254 15.78 -29.01 47.78
C ASP A 254 16.28 -30.10 46.84
N PHE A 255 16.36 -29.76 45.53
CA PHE A 255 16.80 -30.70 44.49
C PHE A 255 18.32 -30.71 44.37
N GLN A 256 18.95 -31.93 44.50
CA GLN A 256 20.40 -32.12 44.41
C GLN A 256 20.73 -33.17 43.37
N PRO A 257 21.92 -33.12 42.78
CA PRO A 257 22.40 -34.20 41.91
C PRO A 257 22.30 -35.56 42.57
N GLY A 258 21.74 -36.55 41.89
CA GLY A 258 21.41 -37.87 42.39
C GLY A 258 19.99 -38.01 42.93
N ASP A 259 19.22 -36.95 43.14
CA ASP A 259 17.82 -37.04 43.56
C ASP A 259 16.95 -37.63 42.46
N ARG A 260 16.09 -38.57 42.85
CA ARG A 260 15.05 -39.10 41.99
C ARG A 260 13.82 -38.17 42.06
N VAL A 261 13.25 -37.86 40.89
CA VAL A 261 12.11 -36.95 40.78
C VAL A 261 10.98 -37.57 39.98
N GLN A 262 9.77 -37.06 40.15
CA GLN A 262 8.59 -37.44 39.38
C GLN A 262 7.90 -36.17 38.90
N LEU A 263 7.77 -36.03 37.57
CA LEU A 263 7.03 -34.94 36.92
C LEU A 263 5.57 -35.40 36.72
N GLU A 264 4.64 -34.64 37.24
CA GLU A 264 3.21 -34.81 37.05
C GLU A 264 2.65 -33.60 36.31
N ILE A 265 1.99 -33.81 35.19
CA ILE A 265 1.31 -32.79 34.38
C ILE A 265 -0.16 -33.15 34.39
N ASP A 266 -0.96 -32.36 35.08
CA ASP A 266 -2.41 -32.52 35.22
C ASP A 266 -3.04 -31.26 34.58
N VAL A 267 -3.65 -31.42 33.43
CA VAL A 267 -4.30 -30.36 32.63
C VAL A 267 -5.66 -30.90 32.20
N ASN A 268 -6.67 -30.07 32.32
CA ASN A 268 -8.02 -30.42 31.86
C ASN A 268 -8.50 -29.40 30.81
N PRO A 269 -8.83 -29.82 29.57
CA PRO A 269 -8.77 -31.19 29.01
C PRO A 269 -7.35 -31.77 28.99
N ASP A 270 -7.21 -33.11 28.92
CA ASP A 270 -5.90 -33.78 28.90
C ASP A 270 -5.16 -33.46 27.60
N LEU A 271 -4.02 -32.80 27.71
CA LEU A 271 -3.25 -32.38 26.52
C LEU A 271 -2.74 -33.53 25.67
N ARG A 272 -2.67 -34.74 26.23
CA ARG A 272 -2.18 -35.94 25.51
C ARG A 272 -3.21 -36.51 24.54
N ASP A 273 -4.48 -36.19 24.76
CA ASP A 273 -5.61 -36.62 23.91
C ASP A 273 -5.84 -35.64 22.74
N LEU A 274 -5.20 -34.45 22.79
CA LEU A 274 -5.38 -33.44 21.78
C LEU A 274 -4.50 -33.64 20.54
N GLU A 275 -5.10 -33.60 19.37
CA GLU A 275 -4.37 -33.60 18.10
C GLU A 275 -3.57 -32.29 17.91
N PHE A 276 -4.19 -31.17 18.25
CA PHE A 276 -3.58 -29.85 18.17
C PHE A 276 -4.21 -28.91 19.20
N ALA A 277 -3.42 -28.01 19.74
CA ALA A 277 -3.93 -26.89 20.54
C ALA A 277 -3.04 -25.66 20.42
N ILE A 278 -3.66 -24.47 20.42
CA ILE A 278 -2.96 -23.18 20.41
C ILE A 278 -3.67 -22.16 21.29
N GLY A 279 -2.89 -21.38 22.03
CA GLY A 279 -3.39 -20.29 22.85
C GLY A 279 -3.99 -19.15 22.02
N ALA A 280 -4.93 -18.43 22.58
CA ALA A 280 -5.59 -17.29 21.96
C ALA A 280 -5.69 -16.09 22.93
N GLY A 281 -5.94 -14.90 22.40
CA GLY A 281 -6.08 -13.68 23.21
C GLY A 281 -7.46 -13.48 23.82
N GLY A 282 -8.45 -14.26 23.38
CA GLY A 282 -9.81 -14.21 23.91
C GLY A 282 -10.83 -14.85 22.99
N ILE A 283 -11.94 -15.28 23.58
CA ILE A 283 -13.12 -15.75 22.85
C ILE A 283 -13.91 -14.52 22.41
N ILE A 284 -14.00 -14.26 21.12
CA ILE A 284 -14.72 -13.09 20.55
C ILE A 284 -16.09 -13.45 19.98
N LEU A 285 -16.35 -14.73 19.81
CA LEU A 285 -17.65 -15.27 19.38
C LEU A 285 -17.90 -16.56 20.15
N LYS A 286 -19.03 -16.66 20.88
CA LYS A 286 -19.45 -17.86 21.61
C LYS A 286 -20.93 -18.12 21.41
N ASP A 287 -21.28 -19.36 21.04
CA ASP A 287 -22.66 -19.76 20.77
C ASP A 287 -23.42 -18.81 19.81
N GLY A 288 -22.71 -18.33 18.78
CA GLY A 288 -23.22 -17.37 17.81
C GLY A 288 -23.44 -15.97 18.37
N GLN A 289 -22.95 -15.63 19.56
CA GLN A 289 -23.00 -14.29 20.15
C GLN A 289 -21.61 -13.68 20.28
N ILE A 290 -21.48 -12.39 19.93
CA ILE A 290 -20.24 -11.65 20.07
C ILE A 290 -19.95 -11.43 21.57
N THR A 291 -18.73 -11.71 22.01
CA THR A 291 -18.30 -11.61 23.41
C THR A 291 -17.19 -10.58 23.58
N ASN A 292 -16.96 -10.18 24.83
CA ASN A 292 -15.77 -9.40 25.18
C ASN A 292 -14.54 -10.31 25.22
N THR A 293 -13.41 -9.81 24.73
CA THR A 293 -12.14 -10.54 24.71
C THR A 293 -11.32 -10.31 25.98
N ASP A 294 -10.49 -11.30 26.37
CA ASP A 294 -9.61 -11.20 27.53
C ASP A 294 -8.45 -10.22 27.29
N VAL A 295 -7.87 -10.25 26.09
CA VAL A 295 -6.84 -9.30 25.67
C VAL A 295 -7.48 -8.21 24.83
N VAL A 296 -7.75 -7.06 25.45
CA VAL A 296 -8.40 -5.92 24.79
C VAL A 296 -7.38 -5.08 24.02
N ILE A 297 -7.55 -5.01 22.68
CA ILE A 297 -6.78 -4.15 21.79
C ILE A 297 -7.75 -3.22 21.06
N SER A 298 -7.83 -1.97 21.54
CA SER A 298 -8.76 -0.97 21.02
C SER A 298 -8.38 -0.48 19.63
N GLY A 299 -9.38 -0.08 18.84
CA GLY A 299 -9.24 0.51 17.51
C GLY A 299 -9.19 -0.51 16.37
N ASN A 300 -9.13 0.05 15.15
CA ASN A 300 -9.09 -0.74 13.93
C ASN A 300 -7.65 -1.18 13.63
N HIS A 301 -7.46 -2.49 13.51
CA HIS A 301 -6.17 -3.11 13.24
C HIS A 301 -6.32 -4.29 12.26
N PRO A 302 -5.22 -4.73 11.63
CA PRO A 302 -5.19 -6.07 11.05
C PRO A 302 -5.54 -7.10 12.13
N ARG A 303 -6.30 -8.12 11.77
CA ARG A 303 -6.75 -9.16 12.70
C ARG A 303 -6.45 -10.55 12.17
N THR A 304 -6.20 -11.47 13.08
CA THR A 304 -6.08 -12.91 12.83
C THR A 304 -6.94 -13.64 13.85
N GLY A 305 -7.62 -14.69 13.44
CA GLY A 305 -8.41 -15.51 14.35
C GLY A 305 -8.89 -16.80 13.72
N ILE A 306 -9.54 -17.61 14.54
CA ILE A 306 -10.10 -18.90 14.20
C ILE A 306 -11.58 -18.88 14.50
N GLY A 307 -12.41 -19.23 13.51
CA GLY A 307 -13.82 -19.55 13.67
C GLY A 307 -14.03 -21.07 13.65
N ILE A 308 -15.06 -21.51 14.33
CA ILE A 308 -15.48 -22.91 14.40
C ILE A 308 -16.95 -22.98 14.02
N SER A 309 -17.33 -23.88 13.10
CA SER A 309 -18.72 -24.14 12.74
C SER A 309 -19.53 -24.66 13.93
N LYS A 310 -20.85 -24.67 13.80
CA LYS A 310 -21.75 -25.07 14.91
C LYS A 310 -21.60 -26.53 15.33
N ASN A 311 -21.26 -27.39 14.39
CA ASN A 311 -21.04 -28.85 14.64
C ASN A 311 -19.58 -29.17 15.01
N GLY A 312 -18.65 -28.20 14.97
CA GLY A 312 -17.25 -28.42 15.27
C GLY A 312 -16.40 -28.99 14.12
N GLU A 313 -17.02 -29.34 12.99
CA GLU A 313 -16.39 -30.09 11.88
C GLU A 313 -15.64 -29.18 10.88
N GLU A 314 -15.98 -27.88 10.81
CA GLU A 314 -15.28 -26.91 9.95
C GLU A 314 -14.55 -25.88 10.79
N VAL A 315 -13.28 -25.66 10.48
CA VAL A 315 -12.45 -24.57 11.00
C VAL A 315 -12.25 -23.49 9.95
N ILE A 316 -12.47 -22.25 10.35
CA ILE A 316 -12.39 -21.07 9.50
C ILE A 316 -11.23 -20.18 10.00
N LEU A 317 -10.06 -20.25 9.33
CA LEU A 317 -8.91 -19.44 9.67
C LEU A 317 -9.03 -18.10 8.91
N VAL A 318 -8.98 -16.97 9.62
CA VAL A 318 -9.28 -15.67 9.02
C VAL A 318 -8.18 -14.65 9.31
N THR A 319 -7.76 -13.93 8.27
CA THR A 319 -6.99 -12.70 8.40
C THR A 319 -7.69 -11.53 7.74
N ILE A 320 -7.60 -10.35 8.36
CA ILE A 320 -8.11 -9.07 7.82
C ILE A 320 -6.97 -8.09 7.74
N ASP A 321 -6.76 -7.52 6.56
CA ASP A 321 -5.74 -6.50 6.34
C ASP A 321 -6.08 -5.18 7.03
N GLY A 322 -5.06 -4.40 7.36
CA GLY A 322 -5.25 -3.10 7.99
C GLY A 322 -3.98 -2.25 8.02
N ARG A 323 -4.10 -1.03 8.60
CA ARG A 323 -3.00 -0.04 8.68
C ARG A 323 -2.46 0.39 7.32
N ASP A 324 -3.30 0.28 6.30
CA ASP A 324 -3.02 0.69 4.93
C ASP A 324 -3.96 1.84 4.53
N ASN A 325 -3.64 2.54 3.44
CA ASN A 325 -4.48 3.63 2.96
C ASN A 325 -5.87 3.16 2.54
N SER A 326 -5.97 1.99 1.93
CA SER A 326 -7.22 1.40 1.46
C SER A 326 -7.90 0.54 2.53
N PHE A 327 -7.13 -0.24 3.30
CA PHE A 327 -7.64 -1.16 4.31
C PHE A 327 -7.26 -0.68 5.71
N LYS A 328 -8.25 -0.22 6.47
CA LYS A 328 -8.02 0.34 7.82
C LYS A 328 -7.93 -0.73 8.91
N GLY A 329 -8.41 -1.95 8.61
CA GLY A 329 -8.62 -3.00 9.59
C GLY A 329 -9.96 -2.86 10.33
N VAL A 330 -10.16 -3.67 11.38
CA VAL A 330 -11.42 -3.70 12.14
C VAL A 330 -11.17 -3.76 13.65
N SER A 331 -12.18 -3.40 14.46
CA SER A 331 -12.17 -3.63 15.90
C SER A 331 -12.31 -5.13 16.22
N GLN A 332 -12.08 -5.53 17.46
CA GLN A 332 -12.26 -6.93 17.89
C GLN A 332 -13.72 -7.36 17.81
N GLU A 333 -14.66 -6.50 18.23
CA GLU A 333 -16.09 -6.77 18.12
C GLU A 333 -16.55 -6.93 16.68
N MET A 334 -16.07 -6.04 15.78
CA MET A 334 -16.35 -6.15 14.35
C MET A 334 -15.75 -7.43 13.76
N PHE A 335 -14.59 -7.87 14.25
CA PHE A 335 -13.99 -9.12 13.83
C PHE A 335 -14.84 -10.33 14.24
N GLY A 336 -15.39 -10.33 15.47
CA GLY A 336 -16.35 -11.35 15.91
C GLY A 336 -17.61 -11.38 15.01
N ALA A 337 -18.11 -10.22 14.61
CA ALA A 337 -19.25 -10.12 13.69
C ALA A 337 -18.91 -10.67 12.29
N ILE A 338 -17.70 -10.44 11.80
CA ILE A 338 -17.24 -10.98 10.51
C ILE A 338 -17.06 -12.50 10.58
N LEU A 339 -16.49 -13.05 11.66
CA LEU A 339 -16.43 -14.52 11.86
C LEU A 339 -17.81 -15.14 11.81
N LYS A 340 -18.79 -14.53 12.48
CA LYS A 340 -20.19 -14.98 12.42
C LYS A 340 -20.78 -14.93 11.02
N ASP A 341 -20.53 -13.85 10.27
CA ASP A 341 -20.98 -13.68 8.87
C ASP A 341 -20.37 -14.73 7.93
N LEU A 342 -19.11 -15.16 8.22
CA LEU A 342 -18.42 -16.23 7.51
C LEU A 342 -18.89 -17.65 7.90
N GLY A 343 -19.82 -17.78 8.86
CA GLY A 343 -20.42 -19.06 9.26
C GLY A 343 -19.91 -19.63 10.60
N ALA A 344 -19.01 -18.94 11.30
CA ALA A 344 -18.56 -19.39 12.60
C ALA A 344 -19.67 -19.32 13.67
N TRP A 345 -19.70 -20.30 14.57
CA TRP A 345 -20.54 -20.35 15.75
C TRP A 345 -19.75 -19.97 17.02
N ASN A 346 -18.51 -20.47 17.11
CA ASN A 346 -17.53 -20.06 18.08
C ASN A 346 -16.32 -19.43 17.40
N GLY A 347 -15.56 -18.58 18.09
CA GLY A 347 -14.37 -17.99 17.49
C GLY A 347 -13.46 -17.28 18.47
N VAL A 348 -12.17 -17.36 18.19
CA VAL A 348 -11.10 -16.77 18.98
C VAL A 348 -10.29 -15.75 18.21
N ASN A 349 -9.73 -14.79 18.93
CA ASN A 349 -8.80 -13.80 18.42
C ASN A 349 -7.36 -14.24 18.70
N LEU A 350 -6.55 -14.31 17.65
CA LEU A 350 -5.11 -14.54 17.71
C LEU A 350 -4.34 -13.20 17.69
N ASP A 351 -2.98 -13.27 17.67
CA ASP A 351 -2.17 -12.05 17.57
C ASP A 351 -2.44 -11.35 16.23
N GLY A 352 -2.63 -10.06 16.30
CA GLY A 352 -2.99 -9.21 15.19
C GLY A 352 -1.93 -8.18 14.83
N GLY A 353 -2.35 -7.10 14.17
CA GLY A 353 -1.48 -5.99 13.83
C GLY A 353 -0.35 -6.38 12.87
N GLY A 354 0.91 -6.14 13.26
CA GLY A 354 2.08 -6.50 12.45
C GLY A 354 2.33 -8.00 12.31
N SER A 355 1.71 -8.83 13.17
CA SER A 355 1.83 -10.28 13.13
C SER A 355 0.87 -10.92 12.12
N THR A 356 -0.23 -10.23 11.75
CA THR A 356 -1.25 -10.75 10.83
C THR A 356 -0.63 -11.21 9.52
N THR A 357 -0.65 -12.52 9.31
CA THR A 357 -0.06 -13.18 8.15
C THR A 357 -0.88 -14.42 7.78
N MET A 358 -1.20 -14.58 6.50
CA MET A 358 -1.71 -15.82 5.93
C MET A 358 -0.91 -16.15 4.69
N VAL A 359 -0.48 -17.38 4.58
CA VAL A 359 0.28 -17.89 3.42
C VAL A 359 -0.37 -19.17 2.89
N VAL A 360 -0.24 -19.39 1.59
CA VAL A 360 -0.63 -20.63 0.93
C VAL A 360 0.54 -21.23 0.17
N LYS A 361 0.65 -22.53 0.17
CA LYS A 361 1.64 -23.32 -0.57
C LYS A 361 0.96 -24.62 -1.05
N PRO A 362 0.18 -24.56 -2.14
CA PRO A 362 -0.45 -25.76 -2.69
C PRO A 362 0.54 -26.91 -2.88
N ASN A 363 0.09 -28.15 -2.71
CA ASN A 363 0.94 -29.33 -2.86
C ASN A 363 1.68 -29.32 -4.21
N GLY A 364 2.99 -29.57 -4.17
CA GLY A 364 3.88 -29.50 -5.34
C GLY A 364 4.49 -28.13 -5.61
N GLU A 365 4.02 -27.06 -4.97
CA GLU A 365 4.69 -25.75 -5.02
C GLU A 365 5.89 -25.71 -4.07
N ILE A 366 6.93 -24.98 -4.49
CA ILE A 366 8.20 -24.93 -3.73
C ILE A 366 8.13 -23.89 -2.63
N LYS A 367 7.47 -22.75 -2.89
CA LYS A 367 7.43 -21.59 -2.01
C LYS A 367 6.02 -21.30 -1.51
N ALA A 368 5.96 -20.87 -0.25
CA ALA A 368 4.77 -20.26 0.30
C ALA A 368 4.58 -18.83 -0.25
N THR A 369 3.34 -18.46 -0.51
CA THR A 369 2.96 -17.13 -1.03
C THR A 369 2.07 -16.42 -0.03
N ASP A 370 2.37 -15.15 0.27
CA ASP A 370 1.49 -14.28 1.06
C ASP A 370 0.18 -14.05 0.29
N VAL A 371 -0.96 -14.31 0.94
CA VAL A 371 -2.29 -14.00 0.37
C VAL A 371 -2.92 -12.78 1.01
N ASN A 372 -2.49 -12.38 2.19
CA ASN A 372 -2.80 -11.11 2.82
C ASN A 372 -1.66 -10.09 2.61
N LYS A 373 -1.91 -8.83 2.95
CA LYS A 373 -0.90 -7.76 2.90
C LYS A 373 -0.31 -7.50 4.29
N PRO A 374 0.90 -7.99 4.61
CA PRO A 374 1.54 -7.69 5.89
C PRO A 374 1.69 -6.19 6.11
N SER A 375 1.18 -5.67 7.23
CA SER A 375 1.13 -4.22 7.51
C SER A 375 2.50 -3.55 7.70
N GLU A 376 3.57 -4.33 7.85
CA GLU A 376 4.97 -3.88 7.93
C GLU A 376 5.73 -4.02 6.60
N GLY A 377 5.02 -4.33 5.50
CA GLY A 377 5.60 -4.54 4.17
C GLY A 377 6.29 -5.87 3.98
N LYS A 378 6.43 -6.68 5.04
CA LYS A 378 6.97 -8.04 5.06
C LYS A 378 6.43 -8.81 6.25
N GLN A 379 6.51 -10.13 6.21
CA GLN A 379 6.16 -10.97 7.35
C GLN A 379 7.05 -10.67 8.56
N ARG A 380 6.43 -10.61 9.74
CA ARG A 380 7.14 -10.53 11.02
C ARG A 380 7.70 -11.91 11.39
N LEU A 381 8.85 -11.96 12.08
CA LEU A 381 9.35 -13.20 12.66
C LEU A 381 8.58 -13.51 13.95
N LEU A 382 7.91 -14.65 13.99
CA LEU A 382 6.97 -15.08 15.02
C LEU A 382 7.45 -16.34 15.71
N VAL A 383 6.84 -16.65 16.86
CA VAL A 383 7.18 -17.83 17.67
C VAL A 383 6.43 -19.06 17.16
N ASN A 384 5.15 -18.89 16.84
CA ASN A 384 4.29 -19.98 16.38
C ASN A 384 3.20 -19.52 15.39
N GLY A 385 2.49 -20.48 14.83
CA GLY A 385 1.36 -20.31 13.93
C GLY A 385 0.49 -21.56 13.88
N VAL A 386 -0.58 -21.48 13.09
CA VAL A 386 -1.46 -22.61 12.76
C VAL A 386 -1.17 -23.05 11.32
N GLY A 387 -0.85 -24.29 11.11
CA GLY A 387 -0.61 -24.89 9.81
C GLY A 387 -1.77 -25.77 9.37
N VAL A 388 -2.04 -25.76 8.08
CA VAL A 388 -2.95 -26.69 7.41
C VAL A 388 -2.09 -27.68 6.62
N PHE A 389 -2.35 -28.97 6.82
CA PHE A 389 -1.60 -30.06 6.23
C PHE A 389 -2.49 -30.92 5.35
N SER A 390 -1.90 -31.53 4.32
CA SER A 390 -2.59 -32.48 3.46
C SER A 390 -1.76 -33.74 3.26
N SER A 391 -2.38 -34.87 3.49
CA SER A 391 -1.85 -36.22 3.18
C SER A 391 -2.44 -36.81 1.91
N ALA A 392 -3.10 -35.99 1.07
CA ALA A 392 -3.77 -36.44 -0.15
C ALA A 392 -2.77 -37.11 -1.10
N PRO A 393 -3.10 -38.31 -1.62
CA PRO A 393 -2.25 -39.02 -2.53
C PRO A 393 -2.16 -38.34 -3.89
N THR A 394 -1.11 -38.61 -4.66
CA THR A 394 -1.05 -38.17 -6.05
C THR A 394 -2.05 -38.92 -6.91
N GLY A 395 -2.73 -38.20 -7.79
CA GLY A 395 -3.76 -38.75 -8.69
C GLY A 395 -3.45 -38.45 -10.16
N ASN A 396 -4.49 -38.68 -11.01
CA ASN A 396 -4.40 -38.35 -12.42
C ASN A 396 -4.74 -36.87 -12.67
N ALA A 397 -4.27 -36.34 -13.80
CA ALA A 397 -4.61 -34.97 -14.21
C ALA A 397 -6.14 -34.80 -14.29
N ASP A 398 -6.67 -33.77 -13.64
CA ASP A 398 -8.11 -33.47 -13.55
C ASP A 398 -8.45 -32.08 -14.05
N ARG A 399 -7.67 -31.06 -13.67
CA ARG A 399 -7.88 -29.67 -14.10
C ARG A 399 -6.58 -28.99 -14.46
N ILE A 400 -6.69 -27.92 -15.25
CA ILE A 400 -5.57 -27.05 -15.60
C ILE A 400 -5.89 -25.62 -15.19
N VAL A 401 -4.98 -24.96 -14.49
CA VAL A 401 -5.02 -23.51 -14.26
C VAL A 401 -4.14 -22.86 -15.33
N VAL A 402 -4.78 -22.13 -16.24
CA VAL A 402 -4.09 -21.38 -17.29
C VAL A 402 -4.02 -19.93 -16.90
N SER A 403 -2.86 -19.31 -17.02
CA SER A 403 -2.66 -17.88 -16.84
C SER A 403 -1.85 -17.31 -18.00
N SER A 404 -2.11 -16.05 -18.32
CA SER A 404 -1.33 -15.27 -19.30
C SER A 404 -0.46 -14.26 -18.59
N GLN A 405 0.75 -14.04 -19.07
CA GLN A 405 1.65 -13.01 -18.55
C GLN A 405 1.07 -11.59 -18.71
N LYS A 406 0.28 -11.37 -19.79
CA LYS A 406 -0.42 -10.12 -20.06
C LYS A 406 -1.91 -10.41 -20.23
N SER A 407 -2.77 -9.67 -19.53
CA SER A 407 -4.23 -9.78 -19.66
C SER A 407 -4.77 -9.13 -20.92
N SER A 408 -4.01 -8.17 -21.50
CA SER A 408 -4.33 -7.52 -22.77
C SER A 408 -3.07 -7.35 -23.65
N ILE A 409 -3.22 -7.56 -24.95
CA ILE A 409 -2.15 -7.38 -25.96
C ILE A 409 -2.74 -6.82 -27.24
N PHE A 410 -1.95 -6.10 -28.05
CA PHE A 410 -2.39 -5.65 -29.37
C PHE A 410 -2.41 -6.78 -30.39
N SER A 411 -3.27 -6.66 -31.40
CA SER A 411 -3.21 -7.52 -32.58
C SER A 411 -1.80 -7.49 -33.17
N GLY A 412 -1.26 -8.67 -33.52
CA GLY A 412 0.12 -8.84 -33.98
C GLY A 412 1.17 -9.02 -32.85
N GLU A 413 0.80 -8.88 -31.59
CA GLU A 413 1.66 -9.15 -30.44
C GLU A 413 1.48 -10.56 -29.88
N SER A 414 2.31 -10.91 -28.89
CA SER A 414 2.26 -12.21 -28.22
C SER A 414 2.39 -12.10 -26.71
N THR A 415 1.86 -13.13 -26.01
CA THR A 415 2.02 -13.28 -24.56
C THR A 415 2.31 -14.74 -24.20
N VAL A 416 3.12 -14.93 -23.16
CA VAL A 416 3.45 -16.27 -22.65
C VAL A 416 2.29 -16.76 -21.79
N LEU A 417 1.92 -18.02 -22.01
CA LEU A 417 0.95 -18.75 -21.21
C LEU A 417 1.68 -19.67 -20.23
N THR A 418 1.20 -19.72 -19.02
CA THR A 418 1.60 -20.71 -18.03
C THR A 418 0.41 -21.62 -17.75
N ALA A 419 0.61 -22.92 -17.84
CA ALA A 419 -0.40 -23.91 -17.51
C ALA A 419 0.12 -24.80 -16.39
N LYS A 420 -0.60 -24.84 -15.27
CA LYS A 420 -0.33 -25.74 -14.15
C LYS A 420 -1.42 -26.82 -14.15
N VAL A 421 -1.00 -28.05 -14.18
CA VAL A 421 -1.92 -29.22 -14.18
C VAL A 421 -2.06 -29.71 -12.75
N TYR A 422 -3.29 -29.93 -12.30
CA TYR A 422 -3.61 -30.45 -10.98
C TYR A 422 -4.42 -31.75 -11.11
N ASP A 423 -4.22 -32.66 -10.17
CA ASP A 423 -5.02 -33.86 -10.04
C ASP A 423 -6.36 -33.61 -9.31
N GLN A 424 -7.16 -34.61 -9.13
CA GLN A 424 -8.45 -34.52 -8.41
C GLN A 424 -8.32 -34.23 -6.92
N TYR A 425 -7.10 -34.29 -6.37
CA TYR A 425 -6.77 -33.94 -4.98
C TYR A 425 -6.11 -32.57 -4.88
N HIS A 426 -6.07 -31.81 -5.98
CA HIS A 426 -5.43 -30.50 -6.09
C HIS A 426 -3.91 -30.49 -5.93
N ASN A 427 -3.24 -31.64 -6.03
CA ASN A 427 -1.76 -31.70 -6.10
C ASN A 427 -1.29 -31.28 -7.50
N LEU A 428 -0.17 -30.55 -7.55
CA LEU A 428 0.47 -30.19 -8.81
C LEU A 428 1.04 -31.46 -9.47
N VAL A 429 0.57 -31.75 -10.68
CA VAL A 429 1.05 -32.88 -11.48
C VAL A 429 2.25 -32.43 -12.32
N ALA A 430 3.35 -33.18 -12.26
CA ALA A 430 4.47 -32.96 -13.15
C ALA A 430 4.03 -33.18 -14.60
N SER A 431 3.98 -32.11 -15.40
CA SER A 431 3.59 -32.16 -16.80
C SER A 431 4.69 -31.62 -17.70
N ASN A 432 4.89 -32.27 -18.87
CA ASN A 432 5.75 -31.71 -19.90
C ASN A 432 4.95 -30.63 -20.66
N PRO A 433 5.43 -29.38 -20.70
CA PRO A 433 4.74 -28.29 -21.42
C PRO A 433 4.48 -28.60 -22.89
N ALA A 434 5.28 -29.43 -23.54
CA ALA A 434 5.12 -29.82 -24.93
C ALA A 434 3.88 -30.72 -25.17
N ASP A 435 3.39 -31.41 -24.14
CA ASP A 435 2.22 -32.29 -24.22
C ASP A 435 0.90 -31.56 -23.97
N ILE A 436 0.97 -30.30 -23.49
CA ILE A 436 -0.20 -29.44 -23.29
C ILE A 436 -0.66 -28.89 -24.64
N LYS A 437 -1.89 -29.22 -25.03
CA LYS A 437 -2.49 -28.73 -26.29
C LYS A 437 -3.36 -27.52 -26.01
N TYR A 438 -3.25 -26.51 -26.88
CA TYR A 438 -4.02 -25.28 -26.76
C TYR A 438 -4.99 -25.12 -27.92
N ARG A 439 -6.19 -24.60 -27.63
CA ARG A 439 -7.18 -24.15 -28.61
C ARG A 439 -7.54 -22.70 -28.31
N VAL A 440 -7.68 -21.91 -29.37
CA VAL A 440 -8.12 -20.51 -29.32
C VAL A 440 -9.55 -20.44 -29.86
N SER A 441 -10.42 -19.67 -29.19
CA SER A 441 -11.76 -19.31 -29.65
C SER A 441 -12.07 -17.84 -29.32
N GLY A 442 -13.05 -17.24 -29.96
CA GLY A 442 -13.38 -15.83 -29.87
C GLY A 442 -12.49 -15.00 -30.80
N ALA A 443 -11.58 -14.20 -30.27
CA ALA A 443 -10.62 -13.44 -31.09
C ALA A 443 -9.65 -14.39 -31.85
N GLY A 444 -9.24 -14.00 -33.05
CA GLY A 444 -8.29 -14.77 -33.85
C GLY A 444 -6.88 -14.82 -33.26
N GLY A 445 -6.24 -15.96 -33.42
CA GLY A 445 -4.86 -16.17 -32.98
C GLY A 445 -4.49 -17.64 -32.93
N ARG A 446 -3.23 -17.93 -32.58
CA ARG A 446 -2.71 -19.27 -32.40
C ARG A 446 -1.76 -19.37 -31.22
N VAL A 447 -1.66 -20.54 -30.65
CA VAL A 447 -0.67 -20.83 -29.60
C VAL A 447 0.43 -21.74 -30.17
N VAL A 448 1.67 -21.34 -29.98
CA VAL A 448 2.85 -22.13 -30.37
C VAL A 448 3.80 -22.18 -29.17
N ASN A 449 4.11 -23.40 -28.74
CA ASN A 449 5.01 -23.64 -27.59
C ASN A 449 4.67 -22.81 -26.33
N GLY A 450 3.38 -22.73 -25.99
CA GLY A 450 2.92 -21.96 -24.82
C GLY A 450 2.94 -20.44 -25.00
N VAL A 451 3.15 -19.93 -26.21
CA VAL A 451 3.06 -18.50 -26.53
C VAL A 451 1.82 -18.27 -27.38
N PHE A 452 0.90 -17.43 -26.92
CA PHE A 452 -0.25 -16.96 -27.69
C PHE A 452 0.15 -15.79 -28.59
N PHE A 453 -0.09 -15.92 -29.88
CA PHE A 453 0.08 -14.90 -30.91
C PHE A 453 -1.29 -14.39 -31.34
N ALA A 454 -1.59 -13.15 -31.07
CA ALA A 454 -2.85 -12.50 -31.40
C ALA A 454 -2.90 -12.08 -32.87
N GLU A 455 -4.02 -12.34 -33.56
CA GLU A 455 -4.20 -12.05 -34.99
C GLU A 455 -5.35 -11.08 -35.25
N SER A 456 -6.43 -11.12 -34.47
CA SER A 456 -7.56 -10.23 -34.61
C SER A 456 -8.13 -9.76 -33.27
N PRO A 457 -8.67 -8.53 -33.21
CA PRO A 457 -9.20 -7.95 -31.96
C PRO A 457 -10.40 -8.72 -31.40
N GLY A 458 -10.55 -8.64 -30.07
CA GLY A 458 -11.66 -9.25 -29.32
C GLY A 458 -11.16 -10.02 -28.09
N ARG A 459 -12.08 -10.72 -27.41
CA ARG A 459 -11.72 -11.59 -26.28
C ARG A 459 -11.31 -12.96 -26.82
N ALA A 460 -10.06 -13.34 -26.63
CA ALA A 460 -9.52 -14.64 -26.94
C ALA A 460 -9.68 -15.56 -25.73
N GLN A 461 -10.47 -16.61 -25.87
CA GLN A 461 -10.55 -17.69 -24.89
C GLN A 461 -9.54 -18.78 -25.25
N LEU A 462 -8.60 -19.03 -24.37
CA LEU A 462 -7.49 -19.97 -24.52
C LEU A 462 -7.77 -21.20 -23.67
N THR A 463 -8.08 -22.32 -24.33
CA THR A 463 -8.34 -23.59 -23.67
C THR A 463 -7.10 -24.47 -23.73
N ALA A 464 -6.52 -24.85 -22.58
CA ALA A 464 -5.46 -25.86 -22.49
C ALA A 464 -6.07 -27.25 -22.20
N THR A 465 -5.48 -28.31 -22.74
CA THR A 465 -5.87 -29.70 -22.53
C THR A 465 -4.64 -30.58 -22.31
N TYR A 466 -4.67 -31.43 -21.27
CA TYR A 466 -3.61 -32.37 -20.95
C TYR A 466 -4.24 -33.64 -20.34
N GLN A 467 -4.06 -34.81 -20.96
CA GLN A 467 -4.57 -36.12 -20.48
C GLN A 467 -6.08 -36.13 -20.09
N GLY A 468 -6.89 -35.32 -20.75
CA GLY A 468 -8.33 -35.20 -20.45
C GLY A 468 -8.68 -34.01 -19.54
N ALA A 469 -7.74 -33.54 -18.73
CA ALA A 469 -7.89 -32.31 -17.93
C ALA A 469 -7.98 -31.08 -18.85
N THR A 470 -8.79 -30.10 -18.47
CA THR A 470 -8.96 -28.86 -19.23
C THR A 470 -8.87 -27.63 -18.31
N GLY A 471 -8.51 -26.51 -18.91
CA GLY A 471 -8.52 -25.22 -18.23
C GLY A 471 -8.58 -24.08 -19.25
N THR A 472 -9.09 -22.93 -18.82
CA THR A 472 -9.26 -21.77 -19.70
C THR A 472 -8.64 -20.53 -19.12
N ALA A 473 -8.15 -19.65 -20.00
CA ALA A 473 -7.79 -18.26 -19.67
C ALA A 473 -8.34 -17.34 -20.75
N GLU A 474 -8.55 -16.08 -20.39
CA GLU A 474 -8.97 -15.05 -21.33
C GLU A 474 -7.85 -14.01 -21.53
N VAL A 475 -7.67 -13.59 -22.77
CA VAL A 475 -6.78 -12.47 -23.13
C VAL A 475 -7.57 -11.50 -24.01
N LEU A 476 -7.59 -10.22 -23.63
CA LEU A 476 -8.17 -9.18 -24.46
C LEU A 476 -7.19 -8.79 -25.56
N VAL A 477 -7.56 -9.08 -26.81
CA VAL A 477 -6.79 -8.63 -27.97
C VAL A 477 -7.31 -7.26 -28.39
N LEU A 478 -6.46 -6.24 -28.22
CA LEU A 478 -6.72 -4.86 -28.57
C LEU A 478 -6.64 -4.67 -30.09
N SER A 479 -7.36 -3.68 -30.61
CA SER A 479 -7.26 -3.29 -32.01
C SER A 479 -5.91 -2.60 -32.29
N ASP A 480 -5.73 -2.08 -33.52
CA ASP A 480 -4.50 -1.36 -33.89
C ASP A 480 -4.23 -0.19 -32.93
N VAL A 481 -2.94 0.05 -32.71
CA VAL A 481 -2.48 1.19 -31.90
C VAL A 481 -2.80 2.48 -32.65
N ILE A 482 -3.52 3.39 -31.99
CA ILE A 482 -3.85 4.72 -32.51
C ILE A 482 -3.00 5.81 -31.87
N GLU A 483 -2.67 5.64 -30.58
CA GLU A 483 -1.86 6.60 -29.84
C GLU A 483 -0.76 5.87 -29.04
N ILE A 484 0.44 6.44 -28.99
CA ILE A 484 1.55 5.95 -28.18
C ILE A 484 1.76 6.93 -27.03
N VAL A 485 1.78 6.41 -25.79
CA VAL A 485 2.07 7.16 -24.59
C VAL A 485 3.44 6.76 -24.06
N THR A 486 4.22 7.76 -23.66
CA THR A 486 5.56 7.62 -23.09
C THR A 486 5.62 8.32 -21.73
N GLY A 487 6.53 7.91 -20.87
CA GLY A 487 6.69 8.55 -19.56
C GLY A 487 7.16 10.00 -19.62
N VAL A 488 7.72 10.43 -20.77
CA VAL A 488 8.21 11.79 -20.99
C VAL A 488 7.94 12.25 -22.43
N ASP A 489 7.67 13.55 -22.62
CA ASP A 489 7.49 14.19 -23.90
C ASP A 489 8.78 14.87 -24.42
N SER A 490 9.73 15.11 -23.50
CA SER A 490 11.02 15.68 -23.81
C SER A 490 12.04 15.37 -22.72
N PHE A 491 13.33 15.34 -23.06
CA PHE A 491 14.41 15.25 -22.09
C PHE A 491 15.72 15.84 -22.62
N ASN A 492 16.61 16.20 -21.69
CA ASN A 492 17.99 16.53 -21.94
C ASN A 492 18.91 15.40 -21.48
N THR A 493 20.03 15.21 -22.19
CA THR A 493 21.10 14.28 -21.79
C THR A 493 22.47 14.91 -22.08
N ALA A 494 23.51 14.47 -21.36
CA ALA A 494 24.87 14.88 -21.62
C ALA A 494 25.37 14.35 -22.98
N SER A 495 26.32 15.06 -23.61
CA SER A 495 27.00 14.60 -24.84
C SER A 495 27.66 13.23 -24.58
N GLY A 496 27.42 12.26 -25.46
CA GLY A 496 27.87 10.87 -25.29
C GLY A 496 27.21 10.09 -24.16
N GLY A 497 26.21 10.64 -23.48
CA GLY A 497 25.43 9.96 -22.44
C GLY A 497 24.35 9.04 -22.99
N SER A 498 23.65 8.33 -22.11
CA SER A 498 22.50 7.50 -22.50
C SER A 498 21.32 7.68 -21.56
N ARG A 499 20.11 7.43 -22.08
CA ARG A 499 18.86 7.48 -21.31
C ARG A 499 17.86 6.46 -21.82
N ALA A 500 17.28 5.66 -20.93
CA ALA A 500 16.17 4.78 -21.28
C ALA A 500 14.94 5.62 -21.66
N ILE A 501 14.24 5.22 -22.73
CA ILE A 501 12.97 5.84 -23.17
C ILE A 501 11.85 5.48 -22.17
N GLY A 502 12.01 4.35 -21.47
CA GLY A 502 11.04 3.85 -20.51
C GLY A 502 9.97 2.96 -21.16
N LYS A 503 8.94 2.66 -20.36
CA LYS A 503 7.83 1.82 -20.81
C LYS A 503 7.01 2.55 -21.87
N LEU A 504 6.69 1.82 -22.97
CA LEU A 504 5.80 2.29 -24.02
C LEU A 504 4.40 1.70 -23.79
N THR A 505 3.38 2.55 -23.85
CA THR A 505 1.98 2.16 -23.76
C THR A 505 1.27 2.56 -25.05
N GLY A 506 0.58 1.64 -25.69
CA GLY A 506 -0.31 1.92 -26.80
C GLY A 506 -1.75 2.15 -26.30
N ILE A 507 -2.52 2.90 -27.07
CA ILE A 507 -3.96 3.07 -26.88
C ILE A 507 -4.64 2.70 -28.18
N ASP A 508 -5.67 1.84 -28.11
CA ASP A 508 -6.48 1.45 -29.26
C ASP A 508 -7.61 2.46 -29.54
N LYS A 509 -8.39 2.23 -30.59
CA LYS A 509 -9.50 3.09 -31.01
C LYS A 509 -10.62 3.20 -29.96
N SER A 510 -10.72 2.29 -29.04
CA SER A 510 -11.73 2.26 -27.96
C SER A 510 -11.18 2.80 -26.63
N GLY A 511 -9.92 3.25 -26.60
CA GLY A 511 -9.27 3.79 -25.43
C GLY A 511 -8.66 2.74 -24.50
N TYR A 512 -8.62 1.46 -24.89
CA TYR A 512 -7.96 0.43 -24.12
C TYR A 512 -6.44 0.56 -24.18
N LEU A 513 -5.81 0.42 -23.01
CA LEU A 513 -4.38 0.53 -22.82
C LEU A 513 -3.70 -0.84 -22.92
N GLY A 514 -2.59 -0.93 -23.64
CA GLY A 514 -1.74 -2.11 -23.72
C GLY A 514 -0.26 -1.73 -23.70
N GLU A 515 0.57 -2.61 -23.14
CA GLU A 515 2.01 -2.44 -23.19
C GLU A 515 2.53 -2.73 -24.59
N LEU A 516 3.32 -1.80 -25.17
CA LEU A 516 4.01 -1.98 -26.45
C LEU A 516 5.43 -2.48 -26.23
N SER A 517 5.79 -3.56 -26.94
CA SER A 517 7.19 -3.98 -27.02
C SER A 517 7.98 -2.99 -27.86
N HIS A 518 9.21 -2.67 -27.44
CA HIS A 518 10.14 -1.85 -28.26
C HIS A 518 10.41 -2.48 -29.62
N THR A 519 10.28 -3.79 -29.75
CA THR A 519 10.45 -4.52 -31.03
C THR A 519 9.32 -4.27 -32.02
N ASN A 520 8.13 -3.85 -31.53
CA ASN A 520 6.94 -3.58 -32.36
C ASN A 520 6.75 -2.10 -32.66
N VAL A 521 7.76 -1.29 -32.29
CA VAL A 521 7.77 0.15 -32.54
C VAL A 521 8.97 0.49 -33.40
N THR A 522 8.70 1.06 -34.59
CA THR A 522 9.75 1.63 -35.43
C THR A 522 10.25 2.93 -34.83
N VAL A 523 11.56 3.03 -34.63
CA VAL A 523 12.19 4.21 -34.03
C VAL A 523 13.09 4.90 -35.04
N SER A 524 12.93 6.23 -35.17
CA SER A 524 13.85 7.08 -35.92
C SER A 524 14.28 8.29 -35.09
N VAL A 525 15.51 8.77 -35.28
CA VAL A 525 16.04 9.94 -34.57
C VAL A 525 16.41 10.99 -35.57
N THR A 526 15.96 12.23 -35.34
CA THR A 526 16.28 13.40 -36.18
C THR A 526 17.31 14.30 -35.51
N GLY A 527 17.85 15.27 -36.29
CA GLY A 527 18.79 16.28 -35.77
C GLY A 527 20.21 15.78 -35.50
N GLY A 528 20.55 14.54 -35.87
CA GLY A 528 21.88 13.97 -35.64
C GLY A 528 22.32 13.87 -34.19
N VAL A 529 21.35 13.89 -33.27
CA VAL A 529 21.56 13.94 -31.81
C VAL A 529 21.90 12.61 -31.18
N GLY A 530 21.79 11.49 -31.90
CA GLY A 530 22.09 10.14 -31.41
C GLY A 530 21.27 9.06 -32.08
N GLU A 531 21.16 7.93 -31.44
CA GLU A 531 20.41 6.76 -31.90
C GLU A 531 19.72 6.04 -30.75
N VAL A 532 18.73 5.21 -31.05
CA VAL A 532 18.04 4.36 -30.06
C VAL A 532 18.36 2.90 -30.37
N ARG A 533 18.75 2.17 -29.33
CA ARG A 533 18.98 0.71 -29.39
C ARG A 533 18.32 0.09 -28.15
N ASP A 534 17.52 -0.94 -28.32
CA ASP A 534 16.86 -1.70 -27.23
C ASP A 534 16.15 -0.82 -26.19
N GLY A 535 15.44 0.22 -26.67
CA GLY A 535 14.71 1.15 -25.82
C GLY A 535 15.56 2.14 -25.03
N VAL A 536 16.87 2.22 -25.33
CA VAL A 536 17.82 3.18 -24.74
C VAL A 536 18.29 4.15 -25.83
N PHE A 537 18.15 5.45 -25.56
CA PHE A 537 18.72 6.51 -26.39
C PHE A 537 20.19 6.71 -26.01
N TYR A 538 21.07 6.71 -27.00
CA TYR A 538 22.50 7.01 -26.90
C TYR A 538 22.78 8.32 -27.61
N ALA A 539 23.18 9.32 -26.85
CA ALA A 539 23.44 10.68 -27.36
C ALA A 539 24.71 10.74 -28.19
N SER A 540 24.71 11.58 -29.21
CA SER A 540 25.90 11.95 -29.98
C SER A 540 26.93 12.68 -29.08
N ARG A 541 28.16 12.78 -29.49
CA ARG A 541 29.21 13.61 -28.84
C ARG A 541 29.02 15.10 -29.12
N ASN A 542 28.28 15.45 -30.12
CA ASN A 542 27.99 16.84 -30.49
C ASN A 542 26.75 17.34 -29.76
N THR A 543 26.80 18.57 -29.27
CA THR A 543 25.61 19.25 -28.73
C THR A 543 24.62 19.55 -29.84
N GLY A 544 23.35 19.48 -29.55
CA GLY A 544 22.29 19.76 -30.52
C GLY A 544 20.91 19.40 -30.03
N SER A 545 19.89 19.61 -30.84
CA SER A 545 18.51 19.22 -30.55
C SER A 545 17.93 18.42 -31.69
N GLY A 546 16.97 17.55 -31.40
CA GLY A 546 16.29 16.70 -32.33
C GLY A 546 15.10 16.00 -31.71
N SER A 547 14.62 14.95 -32.34
CA SER A 547 13.45 14.21 -31.88
C SER A 547 13.63 12.70 -32.06
N ILE A 548 13.14 11.94 -31.12
CA ILE A 548 12.88 10.49 -31.27
C ILE A 548 11.45 10.35 -31.77
N ILE A 549 11.25 9.76 -32.90
CA ILE A 549 9.94 9.50 -33.50
C ILE A 549 9.67 8.01 -33.39
N LEU A 550 8.63 7.66 -32.60
CA LEU A 550 8.13 6.31 -32.38
C LEU A 550 6.91 6.08 -33.26
N LYS A 551 6.87 4.95 -34.01
CA LYS A 551 5.74 4.59 -34.89
C LYS A 551 5.32 3.14 -34.65
N SER A 552 4.00 2.92 -34.52
CA SER A 552 3.39 1.58 -34.46
C SER A 552 2.12 1.64 -35.33
N GLY A 553 2.12 1.00 -36.48
CA GLY A 553 1.04 1.16 -37.47
C GLY A 553 0.86 2.63 -37.86
N SER A 554 -0.34 3.18 -37.66
CA SER A 554 -0.64 4.59 -37.93
C SER A 554 -0.26 5.52 -36.75
N ALA A 555 0.00 4.98 -35.57
CA ALA A 555 0.33 5.76 -34.39
C ALA A 555 1.73 6.38 -34.49
N VAL A 556 1.83 7.65 -34.13
CA VAL A 556 3.07 8.42 -34.09
C VAL A 556 3.21 9.14 -32.76
N LYS A 557 4.37 8.99 -32.11
CA LYS A 557 4.76 9.75 -30.91
C LYS A 557 6.13 10.36 -31.11
N THR A 558 6.24 11.65 -30.84
CA THR A 558 7.50 12.39 -30.88
C THR A 558 7.93 12.73 -29.45
N ILE A 559 9.17 12.38 -29.11
CA ILE A 559 9.86 12.80 -27.87
C ILE A 559 10.96 13.78 -28.29
N ARG A 560 10.93 15.00 -27.78
CA ARG A 560 11.96 16.01 -28.07
C ARG A 560 13.22 15.70 -27.26
N VAL A 561 14.37 15.77 -27.92
CA VAL A 561 15.66 15.45 -27.29
C VAL A 561 16.61 16.63 -27.45
N SER A 562 17.28 16.97 -26.37
CA SER A 562 18.37 17.95 -26.35
C SER A 562 19.64 17.27 -25.80
N VAL A 563 20.75 17.43 -26.52
CA VAL A 563 22.04 16.86 -26.14
C VAL A 563 23.00 17.98 -25.75
N GLY A 564 23.61 17.84 -24.58
CA GLY A 564 24.50 18.84 -24.02
C GLY A 564 23.74 20.02 -23.40
N SER A 565 24.50 21.00 -22.99
CA SER A 565 24.00 22.22 -22.37
C SER A 565 24.86 23.43 -22.77
N GLN A 566 24.26 24.62 -22.74
CA GLN A 566 24.95 25.89 -22.89
C GLN A 566 25.24 26.46 -21.50
N SER A 567 26.47 26.91 -21.30
CA SER A 567 26.85 27.63 -20.06
C SER A 567 26.43 29.08 -20.17
N ILE A 568 25.68 29.55 -19.20
CA ILE A 568 25.26 30.97 -19.09
C ILE A 568 25.81 31.50 -17.79
N PRO A 569 26.66 32.57 -17.81
CA PRO A 569 27.12 33.25 -16.60
C PRO A 569 25.93 33.90 -15.88
N VAL A 570 25.89 33.79 -14.55
CA VAL A 570 24.86 34.39 -13.70
C VAL A 570 25.42 35.56 -12.94
N THR A 571 26.55 35.40 -12.28
CA THR A 571 27.24 36.43 -11.53
C THR A 571 28.69 36.03 -11.24
N SER A 572 29.59 36.99 -11.27
CA SER A 572 30.96 36.90 -10.82
C SER A 572 31.13 37.48 -9.41
N PHE A 573 30.05 37.71 -8.67
CA PHE A 573 30.01 38.19 -7.29
C PHE A 573 30.70 39.54 -7.05
N GLU A 574 30.69 40.45 -8.05
CA GLU A 574 31.45 41.69 -8.03
C GLU A 574 30.97 42.73 -7.00
N ASP A 575 29.73 43.17 -7.06
CA ASP A 575 29.22 44.26 -6.25
C ASP A 575 27.80 44.07 -5.73
N GLY A 576 27.54 44.56 -4.49
CA GLY A 576 26.20 44.84 -3.98
C GLY A 576 25.36 43.63 -3.63
N MET A 577 25.94 42.44 -3.65
CA MET A 577 25.21 41.24 -3.19
C MET A 577 25.12 41.34 -1.66
N GLY A 578 23.91 41.42 -1.14
CA GLY A 578 23.66 41.22 0.28
C GLY A 578 24.08 39.81 0.67
N LEU A 579 25.15 39.70 1.46
CA LEU A 579 25.67 38.44 1.97
C LEU A 579 25.42 38.39 3.47
N ARG A 580 25.03 37.23 3.98
CA ARG A 580 24.91 37.02 5.42
C ARG A 580 25.51 35.66 5.77
N PHE A 581 26.35 35.66 6.83
CA PHE A 581 26.79 34.44 7.46
C PHE A 581 25.68 33.88 8.37
N SER A 582 25.46 32.56 8.35
CA SER A 582 24.71 31.83 9.38
C SER A 582 25.35 30.48 9.63
N GLY A 583 25.22 29.96 10.86
CA GLY A 583 25.80 28.68 11.27
C GLY A 583 24.72 27.70 11.82
N TYR A 584 24.95 26.41 11.67
CA TYR A 584 24.15 25.36 12.31
C TYR A 584 25.08 24.32 12.94
N PRO A 585 24.87 23.91 14.21
CA PRO A 585 24.08 24.64 15.21
C PRO A 585 24.57 26.07 15.41
N ALA A 586 23.87 26.87 16.22
CA ALA A 586 24.21 28.27 16.44
C ALA A 586 25.59 28.52 17.08
N THR A 587 26.26 27.47 17.54
CA THR A 587 27.64 27.47 18.06
C THR A 587 28.69 27.49 16.95
N VAL A 588 28.33 27.22 15.70
CA VAL A 588 29.22 27.35 14.55
C VAL A 588 29.47 28.83 14.28
N ILE A 589 30.72 29.23 14.28
CA ILE A 589 31.18 30.62 14.06
C ILE A 589 31.88 30.74 12.71
N GLY A 590 31.89 31.94 12.16
CA GLY A 590 32.54 32.25 10.90
C GLY A 590 32.19 33.65 10.40
N SER A 591 32.59 33.94 9.20
CA SER A 591 32.26 35.21 8.53
C SER A 591 32.16 35.01 7.01
N VAL A 592 31.40 35.90 6.37
CA VAL A 592 31.34 36.02 4.92
C VAL A 592 31.72 37.46 4.54
N ALA A 593 32.60 37.62 3.56
CA ALA A 593 33.05 38.89 3.05
C ALA A 593 33.39 38.81 1.56
N GLN A 594 33.63 39.94 0.92
CA GLN A 594 34.28 40.01 -0.39
C GLN A 594 35.79 39.90 -0.27
N SER A 595 36.41 39.18 -1.21
CA SER A 595 37.86 39.04 -1.31
C SER A 595 38.33 39.52 -2.68
N LEU A 596 39.51 40.16 -2.78
CA LEU A 596 40.16 40.54 -4.03
C LEU A 596 40.91 39.40 -4.72
N ASP A 597 41.00 38.23 -4.06
CA ASP A 597 41.50 36.99 -4.69
C ASP A 597 40.36 36.38 -5.48
N SER A 598 40.33 36.57 -6.80
CA SER A 598 39.26 36.15 -7.71
C SER A 598 39.83 35.58 -9.01
N VAL A 599 39.00 34.85 -9.74
CA VAL A 599 39.32 34.26 -11.05
C VAL A 599 38.36 34.77 -12.12
N ASP A 600 37.15 35.11 -11.75
CA ASP A 600 36.14 35.71 -12.63
C ASP A 600 35.83 37.12 -12.12
N GLY A 601 36.31 38.14 -12.85
CA GLY A 601 36.13 39.54 -12.46
C GLY A 601 37.18 40.04 -11.45
N ARG A 602 36.74 40.85 -10.47
CA ARG A 602 37.62 41.58 -9.55
C ARG A 602 37.52 41.11 -8.11
N SER A 603 36.46 40.41 -7.74
CA SER A 603 36.23 39.93 -6.39
C SER A 603 35.51 38.58 -6.37
N SER A 604 35.70 37.87 -5.29
CA SER A 604 35.03 36.61 -4.96
C SER A 604 34.37 36.68 -3.59
N ILE A 605 33.57 35.70 -3.23
CA ILE A 605 33.04 35.56 -1.87
C ILE A 605 34.01 34.73 -1.06
N GLU A 606 34.46 35.25 0.09
CA GLU A 606 35.21 34.55 1.11
C GLU A 606 34.28 34.03 2.19
N LEU A 607 34.34 32.74 2.47
CA LEU A 607 33.69 32.09 3.61
C LEU A 607 34.79 31.56 4.54
N ILE A 608 34.89 32.16 5.73
CA ILE A 608 35.70 31.66 6.84
C ILE A 608 34.76 30.92 7.78
N TYR A 609 35.12 29.75 8.22
CA TYR A 609 34.29 28.94 9.08
C TYR A 609 35.06 28.11 10.10
N ASP A 610 34.43 27.92 11.26
CA ASP A 610 34.88 27.04 12.32
C ASP A 610 33.76 26.08 12.71
N LEU A 611 33.92 24.81 12.32
CA LEU A 611 33.01 23.73 12.60
C LEU A 611 33.48 22.85 13.78
N SER A 612 34.37 23.40 14.65
CA SER A 612 34.92 22.67 15.80
C SER A 612 33.93 22.57 16.96
N SER A 613 32.89 23.40 16.99
CA SER A 613 31.90 23.46 18.06
C SER A 613 30.55 22.96 17.62
N GLY A 614 29.88 22.17 18.48
CA GLY A 614 28.55 21.58 18.24
C GLY A 614 28.58 20.07 18.08
N GLU A 615 27.43 19.46 18.30
CA GLU A 615 27.20 18.02 18.13
C GLU A 615 26.42 17.73 16.83
N GLY A 616 26.63 16.56 16.23
CA GLY A 616 25.98 16.13 15.01
C GLY A 616 26.44 16.91 13.76
N THR A 617 25.49 17.18 12.84
CA THR A 617 25.77 17.94 11.62
C THR A 617 26.08 19.39 11.93
N ARG A 618 27.22 19.89 11.44
CA ARG A 618 27.67 21.29 11.57
C ARG A 618 27.80 21.87 10.18
N ALA A 619 27.29 23.10 9.99
CA ALA A 619 27.33 23.76 8.69
C ALA A 619 27.53 25.29 8.83
N ALA A 620 28.29 25.88 7.89
CA ALA A 620 28.52 27.30 7.77
C ALA A 620 27.98 27.79 6.41
N TYR A 621 27.03 28.71 6.44
CA TYR A 621 26.24 29.14 5.29
C TYR A 621 26.65 30.54 4.81
N VAL A 622 26.64 30.69 3.48
CA VAL A 622 26.57 31.97 2.79
C VAL A 622 25.14 32.14 2.30
N ASP A 623 24.31 32.93 2.97
CA ASP A 623 22.96 33.29 2.58
C ASP A 623 22.99 34.47 1.59
N PHE A 624 22.32 34.33 0.46
CA PHE A 624 22.18 35.38 -0.56
C PHE A 624 20.91 36.19 -0.31
N LEU A 625 21.06 37.48 -0.14
CA LEU A 625 19.98 38.45 0.18
C LEU A 625 19.59 39.33 -1.02
N GLN A 626 20.02 38.99 -2.24
CA GLN A 626 19.73 39.77 -3.45
C GLN A 626 18.21 39.87 -3.70
N THR A 627 17.46 38.78 -3.46
CA THR A 627 16.02 38.79 -3.34
C THR A 627 15.61 38.03 -2.09
N THR A 628 14.32 38.05 -1.74
CA THR A 628 13.78 37.21 -0.66
C THR A 628 14.05 35.71 -0.84
N ASN A 629 14.32 35.28 -2.07
CA ASN A 629 14.51 33.87 -2.46
C ASN A 629 15.96 33.51 -2.85
N GLY A 630 16.92 34.49 -2.72
CA GLY A 630 18.31 34.34 -3.11
C GLY A 630 18.63 34.86 -4.51
N ILE A 631 19.54 34.22 -5.24
CA ILE A 631 19.95 34.58 -6.61
C ILE A 631 19.02 33.89 -7.60
N PRO A 632 18.22 34.61 -8.40
CA PRO A 632 17.42 34.02 -9.46
C PRO A 632 18.32 33.39 -10.53
N LEU A 633 18.01 32.15 -10.93
CA LEU A 633 18.76 31.44 -11.95
C LEU A 633 18.00 31.50 -13.29
N PRO A 634 18.68 31.94 -14.39
CA PRO A 634 18.00 32.12 -15.66
C PRO A 634 17.62 30.79 -16.32
N GLY A 635 16.47 30.78 -17.00
CA GLY A 635 15.99 29.66 -17.81
C GLY A 635 15.56 28.44 -16.95
N ALA A 636 15.81 27.25 -17.47
CA ALA A 636 15.57 25.98 -16.81
C ALA A 636 16.89 25.18 -16.73
N PRO A 637 17.82 25.56 -15.84
CA PRO A 637 19.13 24.93 -15.79
C PRO A 637 19.04 23.47 -15.29
N VAL A 638 19.86 22.62 -15.88
CA VAL A 638 20.04 21.21 -15.49
C VAL A 638 21.27 21.01 -14.62
N ARG A 639 22.23 21.97 -14.64
CA ARG A 639 23.41 22.00 -13.75
C ARG A 639 23.74 23.42 -13.37
N ILE A 640 24.41 23.57 -12.24
CA ILE A 640 24.90 24.84 -11.70
C ILE A 640 26.41 24.69 -11.49
N GLY A 641 27.20 25.63 -12.01
CA GLY A 641 28.64 25.64 -11.89
C GLY A 641 29.12 26.77 -10.96
N LEU A 642 30.18 26.50 -10.23
CA LEU A 642 30.91 27.44 -9.39
C LEU A 642 32.40 27.28 -9.57
N LEU A 643 33.17 28.39 -9.49
CA LEU A 643 34.59 28.35 -9.25
C LEU A 643 34.83 28.40 -7.74
N VAL A 644 35.62 27.48 -7.22
CA VAL A 644 35.89 27.39 -5.77
C VAL A 644 37.39 27.26 -5.52
N ASN A 645 37.94 28.16 -4.67
CA ASN A 645 39.30 28.01 -4.14
C ASN A 645 39.18 27.22 -2.85
N GLY A 646 39.63 25.97 -2.90
CA GLY A 646 39.46 24.99 -1.81
C GLY A 646 40.54 25.14 -0.76
N ASP A 647 40.30 24.62 0.43
CA ASP A 647 41.18 24.60 1.60
C ASP A 647 41.67 23.23 2.02
N ALA A 648 41.34 22.19 1.25
CA ALA A 648 41.62 20.78 1.52
C ALA A 648 41.06 20.28 2.89
N SER A 649 40.03 20.93 3.42
CA SER A 649 39.44 20.62 4.72
C SER A 649 38.68 19.28 4.75
N GLY A 650 38.35 18.73 3.57
CA GLY A 650 37.54 17.55 3.44
C GLY A 650 36.05 17.77 3.73
N THR A 651 35.61 19.02 3.91
CA THR A 651 34.21 19.38 4.14
C THR A 651 33.37 19.18 2.89
N TRP A 652 32.07 18.99 3.09
CA TRP A 652 31.09 18.85 2.04
C TRP A 652 30.61 20.23 1.57
N LEU A 653 30.73 20.55 0.27
CA LEU A 653 30.22 21.79 -0.31
C LEU A 653 28.87 21.61 -0.98
N ARG A 654 27.89 22.34 -0.51
CA ARG A 654 26.48 22.19 -0.90
C ARG A 654 25.84 23.52 -1.23
N GLY A 655 24.68 23.44 -1.93
CA GLY A 655 23.79 24.57 -2.16
C GLY A 655 22.34 24.24 -1.85
N THR A 656 21.53 25.28 -1.63
CA THR A 656 20.07 25.13 -1.49
C THR A 656 19.39 25.91 -2.62
N LEU A 657 18.58 25.19 -3.42
CA LEU A 657 17.71 25.77 -4.43
C LEU A 657 16.31 25.95 -3.84
N LEU A 658 15.63 27.00 -4.26
CA LEU A 658 14.22 27.24 -3.98
C LEU A 658 13.46 27.23 -5.31
N ASP A 659 12.39 26.45 -5.43
CA ASP A 659 11.57 26.38 -6.62
C ASP A 659 10.41 27.39 -6.60
N SER A 660 9.68 27.49 -7.71
CA SER A 660 8.54 28.41 -7.85
C SER A 660 7.36 28.11 -6.91
N SER A 661 7.30 26.91 -6.34
CA SER A 661 6.29 26.51 -5.33
C SER A 661 6.72 26.84 -3.89
N GLY A 662 7.97 27.32 -3.68
CA GLY A 662 8.54 27.56 -2.36
C GLY A 662 9.18 26.32 -1.72
N LYS A 663 9.34 25.23 -2.45
CA LYS A 663 9.99 24.02 -1.97
C LYS A 663 11.51 24.11 -2.11
N SER A 664 12.24 23.73 -1.06
CA SER A 664 13.70 23.73 -1.03
C SER A 664 14.29 22.39 -1.46
N TYR A 665 15.37 22.45 -2.23
CA TYR A 665 16.14 21.28 -2.68
C TYR A 665 17.62 21.51 -2.38
N VAL A 666 18.28 20.48 -1.85
CA VAL A 666 19.72 20.50 -1.60
C VAL A 666 20.45 19.93 -2.80
N ILE A 667 21.55 20.61 -3.21
CA ILE A 667 22.44 20.15 -4.27
C ILE A 667 23.88 20.06 -3.73
N ASP A 668 24.65 19.13 -4.27
CA ASP A 668 26.04 18.86 -3.89
C ASP A 668 26.99 19.32 -4.97
N PHE A 669 27.83 20.31 -4.68
CA PHE A 669 28.94 20.72 -5.55
C PHE A 669 30.16 19.83 -5.36
N SER A 670 30.47 19.43 -4.14
CA SER A 670 31.47 18.44 -3.82
C SER A 670 31.15 17.76 -2.51
N LYS A 671 31.30 16.44 -2.46
CA LYS A 671 31.17 15.66 -1.21
C LYS A 671 32.40 15.78 -0.29
N SER A 672 33.49 16.33 -0.80
CA SER A 672 34.74 16.56 -0.07
C SER A 672 35.55 17.67 -0.78
N ILE A 673 35.90 18.74 -0.08
CA ILE A 673 36.88 19.72 -0.57
C ILE A 673 38.25 19.15 -0.26
N ASP A 674 38.78 18.31 -1.15
CA ASP A 674 40.06 17.61 -1.03
C ASP A 674 41.20 18.27 -1.83
N PHE A 675 41.01 19.52 -2.23
CA PHE A 675 41.90 20.26 -3.09
C PHE A 675 42.19 21.69 -2.50
N THR A 676 43.30 22.26 -2.93
CA THR A 676 43.65 23.66 -2.73
C THR A 676 43.73 24.37 -4.07
N GLY A 677 43.52 25.69 -4.09
CA GLY A 677 43.48 26.49 -5.33
C GLY A 677 42.13 26.42 -6.03
N TRP A 678 42.03 27.17 -7.12
CA TRP A 678 40.80 27.33 -7.88
C TRP A 678 40.46 26.10 -8.72
N LYS A 679 39.20 25.64 -8.57
CA LYS A 679 38.63 24.52 -9.33
C LYS A 679 37.19 24.78 -9.68
N GLN A 680 36.80 24.42 -10.91
CA GLN A 680 35.39 24.45 -11.32
C GLN A 680 34.67 23.24 -10.76
N LEU A 681 33.58 23.45 -10.09
CA LEU A 681 32.68 22.45 -9.52
C LEU A 681 31.29 22.60 -10.16
N GLU A 682 30.58 21.48 -10.32
CA GLU A 682 29.22 21.48 -10.86
C GLU A 682 28.28 20.62 -9.99
N ALA A 683 27.07 21.11 -9.79
CA ALA A 683 26.00 20.40 -9.12
C ALA A 683 24.84 20.19 -10.09
N SER A 684 24.24 18.99 -10.07
CA SER A 684 23.04 18.70 -10.85
C SER A 684 21.79 19.29 -10.20
N VAL A 685 20.91 19.83 -11.01
CA VAL A 685 19.58 20.26 -10.56
C VAL A 685 18.69 19.03 -10.46
N PRO A 686 17.96 18.81 -9.34
CA PRO A 686 17.09 17.65 -9.15
C PRO A 686 15.97 17.54 -10.19
N ASP A 687 15.66 16.32 -10.61
CA ASP A 687 14.52 16.04 -11.48
C ASP A 687 13.19 16.45 -10.81
N GLY A 688 12.25 16.97 -11.60
CA GLY A 688 10.92 17.35 -11.14
C GLY A 688 10.82 18.67 -10.37
N ILE A 689 11.90 19.45 -10.31
CA ILE A 689 11.90 20.81 -9.74
C ILE A 689 11.02 21.75 -10.57
N SER A 690 10.25 22.62 -9.93
CA SER A 690 9.37 23.59 -10.59
C SER A 690 10.09 24.91 -10.89
N TYR A 691 10.25 25.26 -12.16
CA TYR A 691 10.87 26.52 -12.57
C TYR A 691 9.90 27.70 -12.52
N PRO A 692 10.40 28.97 -12.32
CA PRO A 692 11.80 29.37 -12.13
C PRO A 692 12.37 28.98 -10.75
N ILE A 693 13.68 28.82 -10.67
CA ILE A 693 14.40 28.47 -9.44
C ILE A 693 15.38 29.56 -9.03
N SER A 694 15.74 29.60 -7.75
CA SER A 694 16.74 30.52 -7.19
C SER A 694 17.74 29.74 -6.33
N LEU A 695 19.01 30.20 -6.32
CA LEU A 695 20.03 29.72 -5.40
C LEU A 695 19.96 30.54 -4.10
N GLN A 696 19.42 29.92 -3.03
CA GLN A 696 19.20 30.61 -1.75
C GLN A 696 20.48 30.78 -0.95
N ARG A 697 21.32 29.72 -0.94
CA ARG A 697 22.59 29.72 -0.17
C ARG A 697 23.56 28.69 -0.73
N ILE A 698 24.85 28.92 -0.38
CA ILE A 698 25.93 27.94 -0.51
C ILE A 698 26.48 27.69 0.88
N TYR A 699 26.97 26.48 1.18
CA TYR A 699 27.48 26.17 2.51
C TYR A 699 28.46 25.01 2.52
N VAL A 700 29.36 25.03 3.51
CA VAL A 700 30.17 23.88 3.89
C VAL A 700 29.51 23.12 5.03
N ALA A 701 29.64 21.80 5.04
CA ALA A 701 29.06 20.96 6.08
C ALA A 701 30.01 19.83 6.50
N GLU A 702 29.96 19.44 7.78
CA GLU A 702 30.63 18.26 8.32
C GLU A 702 29.59 17.45 9.13
N VAL A 703 29.50 16.16 8.81
CA VAL A 703 28.56 15.21 9.47
C VAL A 703 29.28 14.25 10.41
N ASN A 704 30.60 14.12 10.28
CA ASN A 704 31.41 13.27 11.14
C ASN A 704 31.75 13.98 12.45
N GLU A 705 31.24 13.45 13.56
CA GLU A 705 31.44 14.01 14.90
C GLU A 705 32.88 13.96 15.38
N GLN A 706 33.77 13.21 14.73
CA GLN A 706 35.18 13.11 15.07
C GLN A 706 36.06 14.07 14.27
N LYS A 707 35.47 14.83 13.30
CA LYS A 707 36.18 15.84 12.51
C LYS A 707 35.76 17.22 12.93
N PHE A 708 36.74 18.12 13.11
CA PHE A 708 36.59 19.48 13.60
C PHE A 708 37.23 20.50 12.65
N PRO A 709 36.76 20.56 11.37
CA PRO A 709 37.44 21.41 10.39
C PRO A 709 37.25 22.91 10.70
N ILE A 710 38.35 23.66 10.57
CA ILE A 710 38.38 25.11 10.52
C ILE A 710 39.00 25.46 9.18
N GLY A 711 38.35 26.32 8.40
CA GLY A 711 38.80 26.55 7.04
C GLY A 711 38.35 27.87 6.44
N ARG A 712 38.82 28.05 5.21
CA ARG A 712 38.58 29.26 4.41
C ARG A 712 38.45 28.86 2.95
N ILE A 713 37.32 29.10 2.35
CA ILE A 713 37.13 28.91 0.91
C ILE A 713 36.75 30.23 0.23
N LEU A 714 37.09 30.33 -1.06
CA LEU A 714 36.59 31.40 -1.92
C LEU A 714 35.64 30.85 -2.94
N ILE A 715 34.59 31.58 -3.29
CA ILE A 715 33.53 31.17 -4.24
C ILE A 715 33.42 32.26 -5.28
N ASP A 716 33.46 31.89 -6.54
CA ASP A 716 33.44 32.80 -7.67
C ASP A 716 32.66 32.22 -8.85
N GLY A 717 32.38 33.00 -9.90
CA GLY A 717 31.94 32.58 -11.23
C GLY A 717 30.73 31.65 -11.22
N LEU A 718 29.60 32.09 -10.68
CA LEU A 718 28.34 31.32 -10.74
C LEU A 718 27.84 31.24 -12.18
N THR A 719 27.68 30.03 -12.68
CA THR A 719 27.16 29.73 -14.01
C THR A 719 25.98 28.76 -13.91
N VAL A 720 25.10 28.80 -14.89
CA VAL A 720 24.08 27.77 -15.08
C VAL A 720 24.26 27.09 -16.46
N HIS A 721 23.99 25.82 -16.48
CA HIS A 721 23.96 25.04 -17.73
C HIS A 721 22.51 24.75 -18.09
N THR A 722 22.01 25.41 -19.12
CA THR A 722 20.68 25.19 -19.67
C THR A 722 20.72 24.22 -20.84
N PRO A 723 19.70 23.36 -21.01
CA PRO A 723 19.63 22.48 -22.18
C PRO A 723 19.73 23.29 -23.49
N THR A 724 20.32 22.70 -24.50
CA THR A 724 20.22 23.23 -25.85
C THR A 724 18.74 23.40 -26.23
N PRO A 725 18.28 24.55 -26.73
CA PRO A 725 16.88 24.76 -27.09
C PRO A 725 16.36 23.69 -28.07
N TYR A 726 15.12 23.25 -27.90
CA TYR A 726 14.50 22.33 -28.84
C TYR A 726 14.21 23.02 -30.17
N ASP A 727 14.42 22.32 -31.27
CA ASP A 727 13.99 22.75 -32.58
C ASP A 727 12.59 22.20 -32.86
N ASP A 728 11.57 23.04 -32.78
CA ASP A 728 10.17 22.68 -32.99
C ASP A 728 9.78 22.63 -34.48
N SER A 729 10.70 22.98 -35.40
CA SER A 729 10.42 23.01 -36.86
C SER A 729 10.29 21.62 -37.50
N VAL A 730 10.75 20.56 -36.81
CA VAL A 730 10.84 19.17 -37.33
C VAL A 730 10.06 18.17 -36.46
N VAL A 731 9.00 18.59 -35.81
CA VAL A 731 8.21 17.72 -34.93
C VAL A 731 7.06 17.10 -35.72
N ALA A 732 7.08 15.76 -35.89
CA ALA A 732 5.92 15.04 -36.39
C ALA A 732 4.76 15.18 -35.39
N ALA A 733 3.56 15.46 -35.89
CA ALA A 733 2.37 15.57 -35.05
C ALA A 733 2.07 14.23 -34.37
N ASN A 734 1.90 14.24 -33.05
CA ASN A 734 1.47 13.06 -32.29
C ASN A 734 0.05 12.67 -32.74
N THR A 735 -0.16 11.39 -32.95
CA THR A 735 -1.52 10.87 -33.12
C THR A 735 -2.25 10.79 -31.79
N LYS A 736 -3.57 10.93 -31.84
CA LYS A 736 -4.45 10.81 -30.68
C LYS A 736 -5.67 9.98 -31.03
N VAL A 737 -6.21 9.30 -30.03
CA VAL A 737 -7.47 8.60 -30.17
C VAL A 737 -8.58 9.63 -30.39
N LEU A 738 -9.31 9.48 -31.48
CA LEU A 738 -10.49 10.29 -31.80
C LEU A 738 -11.74 9.50 -31.42
N ASP A 739 -12.55 10.05 -30.52
CA ASP A 739 -13.80 9.42 -30.15
C ASP A 739 -14.83 9.57 -31.32
N PRO A 740 -15.36 8.47 -31.86
CA PRO A 740 -16.32 8.52 -32.96
C PRO A 740 -17.64 9.18 -32.60
N LEU A 741 -17.93 9.34 -31.30
CA LEU A 741 -19.10 10.05 -30.80
C LEU A 741 -18.86 11.56 -30.59
N GLU A 742 -17.60 12.04 -30.64
CA GLU A 742 -17.28 13.46 -30.56
C GLU A 742 -17.57 14.13 -31.92
N LYS A 743 -18.85 14.33 -32.20
CA LYS A 743 -19.35 14.91 -33.45
C LYS A 743 -20.62 15.68 -33.22
N GLN A 744 -20.88 16.66 -34.12
CA GLN A 744 -22.12 17.39 -34.15
C GLN A 744 -23.21 16.55 -34.84
N ILE A 745 -24.38 16.48 -34.19
CA ILE A 745 -25.61 15.96 -34.79
C ILE A 745 -26.63 17.11 -34.86
N GLN A 746 -27.36 17.16 -35.95
CA GLN A 746 -28.44 18.15 -36.14
C GLN A 746 -29.78 17.53 -35.72
N GLY A 747 -30.53 18.26 -34.90
CA GLY A 747 -31.82 17.77 -34.38
C GLY A 747 -31.70 16.85 -33.18
N GLY A 748 -32.79 16.21 -32.75
CA GLY A 748 -32.82 15.23 -31.69
C GLY A 748 -32.95 15.83 -30.28
N TYR A 749 -32.96 14.90 -29.29
CA TYR A 749 -33.04 15.21 -27.87
C TYR A 749 -31.70 15.71 -27.35
N ARG A 750 -31.66 16.82 -26.64
CA ARG A 750 -30.46 17.52 -26.19
C ARG A 750 -30.33 17.52 -24.67
N LEU A 751 -29.19 17.06 -24.19
CA LEU A 751 -28.70 17.17 -22.82
C LEU A 751 -27.56 18.18 -22.76
N ALA A 752 -27.63 19.19 -21.88
CA ALA A 752 -26.53 20.08 -21.56
C ALA A 752 -26.04 19.87 -20.12
N VAL A 753 -24.71 19.64 -19.89
CA VAL A 753 -24.10 19.69 -18.56
C VAL A 753 -23.22 20.93 -18.48
N TYR A 754 -23.49 21.81 -17.51
CA TYR A 754 -22.89 23.15 -17.45
C TYR A 754 -22.64 23.60 -16.01
N SER A 755 -21.63 24.45 -15.84
CA SER A 755 -21.37 25.22 -14.63
C SER A 755 -21.75 26.69 -14.83
N GLU A 756 -21.80 27.47 -13.75
CA GLU A 756 -21.95 28.91 -13.86
C GLU A 756 -20.62 29.54 -14.27
N PRO A 757 -20.57 30.34 -15.37
CA PRO A 757 -19.37 31.08 -15.70
C PRO A 757 -19.16 32.19 -14.67
N SER A 758 -17.98 32.18 -14.02
CA SER A 758 -17.63 33.22 -13.06
C SER A 758 -17.19 34.48 -13.80
N ILE A 759 -17.88 35.59 -13.53
CA ILE A 759 -17.60 36.89 -14.12
C ILE A 759 -16.93 37.76 -13.08
N VAL A 760 -15.68 38.16 -13.36
CA VAL A 760 -14.93 39.10 -12.53
C VAL A 760 -14.70 40.37 -13.36
N GLY A 761 -15.12 41.51 -12.84
CA GLY A 761 -14.83 42.81 -13.40
C GLY A 761 -15.64 43.88 -12.72
N SER A 762 -14.99 44.95 -12.25
CA SER A 762 -15.62 46.09 -11.57
C SER A 762 -16.00 47.22 -12.53
N THR A 763 -15.50 47.21 -13.79
CA THR A 763 -15.72 48.24 -14.75
C THR A 763 -17.10 48.13 -15.46
N LEU A 764 -17.69 49.23 -15.86
CA LEU A 764 -18.93 49.26 -16.61
C LEU A 764 -18.84 48.43 -17.92
N PHE A 765 -17.72 48.54 -18.60
CA PHE A 765 -17.46 47.79 -19.84
C PHE A 765 -17.43 46.27 -19.61
N SER A 766 -16.71 45.79 -18.56
CA SER A 766 -16.69 44.38 -18.21
C SER A 766 -18.09 43.83 -17.84
N LYS A 767 -18.91 44.62 -17.18
CA LYS A 767 -20.31 44.27 -16.83
C LYS A 767 -21.20 44.14 -18.08
N ILE A 768 -21.09 45.07 -19.03
CA ILE A 768 -21.86 45.04 -20.29
C ILE A 768 -21.48 43.83 -21.15
N VAL A 769 -20.16 43.60 -21.37
CA VAL A 769 -19.69 42.49 -22.17
C VAL A 769 -20.07 41.15 -21.52
N SER A 770 -19.97 41.06 -20.22
CA SER A 770 -20.37 39.88 -19.46
C SER A 770 -21.86 39.59 -19.55
N SER A 771 -22.68 40.62 -19.42
CA SER A 771 -24.17 40.46 -19.53
C SER A 771 -24.57 39.99 -20.93
N SER A 772 -23.99 40.53 -21.99
CA SER A 772 -24.26 40.11 -23.38
C SER A 772 -23.82 38.64 -23.62
N ARG A 773 -22.62 38.24 -23.15
CA ARG A 773 -22.14 36.87 -23.27
C ARG A 773 -23.01 35.88 -22.48
N LEU A 774 -23.45 36.23 -21.27
CA LEU A 774 -24.36 35.43 -20.47
C LEU A 774 -25.70 35.22 -21.17
N THR A 775 -26.25 36.26 -21.77
CA THR A 775 -27.49 36.13 -22.53
C THR A 775 -27.36 35.16 -23.68
N GLY A 776 -26.27 35.20 -24.45
CA GLY A 776 -26.00 34.23 -25.50
C GLY A 776 -25.82 32.79 -25.00
N LEU A 777 -25.13 32.61 -23.86
CA LEU A 777 -25.02 31.31 -23.21
C LEU A 777 -26.37 30.77 -22.74
N THR A 778 -27.16 31.57 -22.03
CA THR A 778 -28.46 31.14 -21.52
C THR A 778 -29.44 30.81 -22.63
N GLN A 779 -29.44 31.58 -23.74
CA GLN A 779 -30.24 31.24 -24.93
C GLN A 779 -29.88 29.90 -25.52
N ARG A 780 -28.57 29.58 -25.59
CA ARG A 780 -28.11 28.29 -26.08
C ARG A 780 -28.46 27.14 -25.13
N LEU A 781 -28.26 27.30 -23.82
CA LEU A 781 -28.65 26.33 -22.83
C LEU A 781 -30.15 26.08 -22.81
N ASN A 782 -30.99 27.13 -22.99
CA ASN A 782 -32.45 27.03 -23.05
C ASN A 782 -32.93 26.23 -24.28
N GLY A 783 -32.09 26.02 -25.28
CA GLY A 783 -32.35 25.12 -26.42
C GLY A 783 -32.23 23.64 -26.10
N SER A 784 -31.78 23.26 -24.89
CA SER A 784 -31.65 21.86 -24.45
C SER A 784 -32.95 21.36 -23.80
N ASN A 785 -33.28 20.07 -24.00
CA ASN A 785 -34.45 19.42 -23.40
C ASN A 785 -34.27 19.19 -21.89
N VAL A 786 -33.01 18.87 -21.48
CA VAL A 786 -32.64 18.73 -20.10
C VAL A 786 -31.27 19.38 -19.82
N GLY A 787 -31.16 20.07 -18.72
CA GLY A 787 -29.96 20.70 -18.22
C GLY A 787 -29.50 20.04 -16.93
N VAL A 788 -28.19 19.83 -16.77
CA VAL A 788 -27.58 19.31 -15.54
C VAL A 788 -26.55 20.33 -15.06
N GLN A 789 -26.76 20.81 -13.85
CA GLN A 789 -25.92 21.81 -13.22
C GLN A 789 -24.69 21.14 -12.57
N LEU A 790 -23.50 21.55 -12.95
CA LEU A 790 -22.23 21.11 -12.39
C LEU A 790 -21.66 22.19 -11.47
N GLY A 791 -21.58 21.93 -10.16
CA GLY A 791 -21.15 22.91 -9.16
C GLY A 791 -22.33 23.77 -8.61
N ASN A 792 -21.98 24.73 -7.78
CA ASN A 792 -22.96 25.66 -7.22
C ASN A 792 -23.36 26.73 -8.25
N ILE A 793 -24.65 26.85 -8.50
CA ILE A 793 -25.23 27.82 -9.45
C ILE A 793 -25.92 28.91 -8.64
N SER A 794 -25.67 30.18 -8.95
CA SER A 794 -26.34 31.30 -8.31
C SER A 794 -27.85 31.36 -8.67
N GLN A 795 -28.64 31.90 -7.77
CA GLN A 795 -30.08 32.08 -8.02
C GLN A 795 -30.33 32.92 -9.27
N GLY A 796 -29.54 33.97 -9.51
CA GLY A 796 -29.67 34.84 -10.66
C GLY A 796 -29.40 34.11 -11.99
N PHE A 797 -28.37 33.27 -12.05
CA PHE A 797 -28.09 32.48 -13.25
C PHE A 797 -29.17 31.39 -13.45
N ASN A 798 -29.60 30.75 -12.36
CA ASN A 798 -30.64 29.72 -12.40
C ASN A 798 -31.97 30.26 -12.92
N MET A 799 -32.37 31.48 -12.52
CA MET A 799 -33.58 32.12 -13.00
C MET A 799 -33.54 32.49 -14.50
N ALA A 800 -32.36 32.66 -15.09
CA ALA A 800 -32.21 32.93 -16.53
C ALA A 800 -32.25 31.65 -17.40
N ILE A 801 -32.18 30.48 -16.76
CA ILE A 801 -32.28 29.19 -17.45
C ILE A 801 -33.71 28.69 -17.43
N ASN A 802 -34.29 28.56 -18.64
CA ASN A 802 -35.65 28.10 -18.86
C ASN A 802 -35.65 26.84 -19.74
N GLN A 803 -35.16 25.75 -19.17
CA GLN A 803 -35.14 24.44 -19.80
C GLN A 803 -36.33 23.60 -19.38
N GLY A 804 -36.69 22.59 -20.19
CA GLY A 804 -37.81 21.71 -19.90
C GLY A 804 -37.65 20.95 -18.57
N LYS A 805 -36.39 20.55 -18.23
CA LYS A 805 -36.05 19.95 -16.96
C LYS A 805 -34.62 20.32 -16.54
N ILE A 806 -34.47 20.74 -15.29
CA ILE A 806 -33.18 21.07 -14.70
C ILE A 806 -32.87 20.09 -13.55
N LEU A 807 -31.69 19.48 -13.57
CA LEU A 807 -31.19 18.60 -12.54
C LEU A 807 -30.03 19.28 -11.78
N SER A 808 -30.06 19.23 -10.46
CA SER A 808 -28.95 19.72 -9.61
C SER A 808 -27.82 18.72 -9.58
N GLY A 809 -26.94 18.78 -10.58
CA GLY A 809 -25.95 17.74 -10.90
C GLY A 809 -24.78 17.58 -9.95
N SER A 810 -24.64 18.40 -8.91
CA SER A 810 -23.47 18.27 -8.00
C SER A 810 -23.83 18.50 -6.53
N THR A 811 -25.10 18.77 -6.24
CA THR A 811 -25.54 19.04 -4.87
C THR A 811 -26.56 18.03 -4.35
N VAL A 812 -27.12 17.18 -5.20
CA VAL A 812 -28.10 16.13 -4.84
C VAL A 812 -27.98 14.92 -5.76
N TYR A 813 -28.03 13.72 -5.20
CA TYR A 813 -28.20 12.50 -5.99
C TYR A 813 -29.52 12.55 -6.77
N GLY A 814 -29.49 12.24 -8.04
CA GLY A 814 -30.67 12.22 -8.88
C GLY A 814 -30.56 11.27 -10.06
N ILE A 815 -31.70 10.76 -10.52
CA ILE A 815 -31.82 9.97 -11.74
C ILE A 815 -32.85 10.59 -12.64
N HIS A 816 -32.53 10.70 -13.93
CA HIS A 816 -33.44 11.07 -14.98
C HIS A 816 -33.36 10.09 -16.13
N LYS A 817 -34.51 9.56 -16.55
CA LYS A 817 -34.62 8.66 -17.71
C LYS A 817 -35.56 9.24 -18.72
N GLU A 818 -35.16 9.25 -19.98
CA GLU A 818 -35.98 9.72 -21.12
C GLU A 818 -35.54 8.98 -22.39
N GLY A 819 -36.40 8.12 -22.91
CA GLY A 819 -36.09 7.29 -24.08
C GLY A 819 -34.84 6.46 -23.86
N GLU A 820 -33.86 6.64 -24.74
CA GLU A 820 -32.57 5.92 -24.70
C GLU A 820 -31.49 6.58 -23.79
N LEU A 821 -31.89 7.48 -22.89
CA LEU A 821 -30.98 8.24 -22.02
C LEU A 821 -31.25 7.98 -20.55
N THR A 822 -30.21 7.64 -19.82
CA THR A 822 -30.16 7.69 -18.34
C THR A 822 -29.12 8.71 -17.91
N VAL A 823 -29.53 9.68 -17.08
CA VAL A 823 -28.63 10.65 -16.44
C VAL A 823 -28.64 10.38 -14.94
N ILE A 824 -27.45 10.26 -14.35
CA ILE A 824 -27.26 10.05 -12.91
C ILE A 824 -26.38 11.17 -12.38
N THR A 825 -26.88 11.92 -11.41
CA THR A 825 -26.08 12.93 -10.70
C THR A 825 -25.57 12.34 -9.40
N LEU A 826 -24.26 12.47 -9.16
CA LEU A 826 -23.55 11.88 -8.02
C LEU A 826 -22.77 12.96 -7.26
N GLN A 827 -22.73 12.80 -5.96
CA GLN A 827 -21.89 13.62 -5.08
C GLN A 827 -20.70 12.84 -4.58
N ALA A 828 -19.55 13.48 -4.58
CA ALA A 828 -18.33 12.94 -3.98
C ALA A 828 -17.62 14.03 -3.17
N ASN A 829 -17.01 13.64 -2.05
CA ASN A 829 -16.03 14.45 -1.33
C ASN A 829 -14.60 14.07 -1.76
N SER A 830 -13.56 14.46 -0.98
CA SER A 830 -12.17 14.12 -1.28
C SER A 830 -11.87 12.62 -1.21
N GLU A 831 -12.60 11.87 -0.41
CA GLU A 831 -12.42 10.42 -0.28
C GLU A 831 -13.10 9.66 -1.42
N GLY A 832 -14.32 10.09 -1.82
CA GLY A 832 -15.11 9.46 -2.87
C GLY A 832 -16.61 9.67 -2.69
N ILE A 833 -17.42 8.84 -3.33
CA ILE A 833 -18.90 8.86 -3.29
C ILE A 833 -19.39 8.30 -1.95
N ARG A 834 -18.84 7.17 -1.51
CA ARG A 834 -19.22 6.48 -0.26
C ARG A 834 -19.11 7.42 0.94
N ALA A 835 -17.98 8.09 1.06
CA ALA A 835 -17.71 8.97 2.20
C ALA A 835 -18.58 10.24 2.21
N GLN A 836 -19.16 10.60 1.07
CA GLN A 836 -20.16 11.68 0.98
C GLN A 836 -21.56 11.17 1.37
N ASP A 837 -22.00 10.10 0.71
CA ASP A 837 -23.27 9.41 0.98
C ASP A 837 -23.24 8.01 0.37
N SER A 838 -23.06 6.99 1.21
CA SER A 838 -22.92 5.59 0.78
C SER A 838 -24.18 5.05 0.09
N SER A 839 -25.36 5.59 0.37
CA SER A 839 -26.64 5.15 -0.23
C SER A 839 -26.70 5.38 -1.75
N GLN A 840 -25.84 6.26 -2.28
CA GLN A 840 -25.74 6.49 -3.71
C GLN A 840 -25.24 5.24 -4.46
N TRP A 841 -24.36 4.44 -3.84
CA TRP A 841 -23.79 3.26 -4.46
C TRP A 841 -24.82 2.18 -4.76
N THR A 842 -25.70 1.84 -3.82
CA THR A 842 -26.74 0.83 -4.01
C THR A 842 -27.65 1.20 -5.20
N LYS A 843 -28.02 2.49 -5.30
CA LYS A 843 -28.82 3.02 -6.39
C LYS A 843 -28.05 3.03 -7.71
N LEU A 844 -26.77 3.43 -7.68
CA LEU A 844 -25.89 3.48 -8.86
C LEU A 844 -25.72 2.09 -9.48
N ILE A 845 -25.36 1.08 -8.69
CA ILE A 845 -25.15 -0.31 -9.17
C ILE A 845 -26.40 -0.83 -9.89
N LYS A 846 -27.60 -0.49 -9.39
CA LYS A 846 -28.86 -0.86 -10.04
C LYS A 846 -28.98 -0.22 -11.43
N GLU A 847 -28.67 1.08 -11.54
CA GLU A 847 -28.81 1.82 -12.81
C GLU A 847 -27.71 1.48 -13.82
N LEU A 848 -26.52 1.07 -13.36
CA LEU A 848 -25.46 0.59 -14.26
C LEU A 848 -25.84 -0.69 -15.01
N LYS A 849 -26.77 -1.49 -14.48
CA LYS A 849 -27.34 -2.69 -15.13
C LYS A 849 -28.54 -2.39 -16.06
N GLY A 850 -28.88 -1.12 -16.25
CA GLY A 850 -29.98 -0.68 -17.14
C GLY A 850 -29.66 -0.97 -18.60
N GLU A 851 -30.72 -0.91 -19.44
CA GLU A 851 -30.68 -1.25 -20.87
C GLU A 851 -30.60 -0.01 -21.79
N GLU A 852 -30.80 1.19 -21.25
CA GLU A 852 -30.78 2.44 -22.02
C GLU A 852 -29.43 2.64 -22.72
N LYS A 853 -29.46 3.00 -23.99
CA LYS A 853 -28.28 3.09 -24.86
C LYS A 853 -27.24 4.09 -24.38
N ASN A 854 -27.67 5.21 -23.79
CA ASN A 854 -26.80 6.28 -23.36
C ASN A 854 -26.87 6.46 -21.84
N LEU A 855 -25.73 6.35 -21.18
CA LEU A 855 -25.58 6.54 -19.75
C LEU A 855 -24.66 7.74 -19.48
N VAL A 856 -25.15 8.75 -18.79
CA VAL A 856 -24.39 9.94 -18.41
C VAL A 856 -24.32 10.05 -16.90
N LEU A 857 -23.13 9.91 -16.34
CA LEU A 857 -22.86 10.22 -14.94
C LEU A 857 -22.32 11.64 -14.83
N VAL A 858 -22.86 12.43 -13.90
CA VAL A 858 -22.38 13.80 -13.62
C VAL A 858 -21.88 13.86 -12.18
N LEU A 859 -20.58 14.20 -12.01
CA LEU A 859 -19.90 14.26 -10.71
C LEU A 859 -19.34 15.67 -10.45
N ASN A 860 -19.47 16.12 -9.21
CA ASN A 860 -18.88 17.38 -8.73
C ASN A 860 -17.34 17.33 -8.59
N ARG A 861 -16.72 16.16 -8.79
CA ARG A 861 -15.30 15.92 -8.61
C ARG A 861 -14.78 14.88 -9.60
N LYS A 862 -13.50 14.99 -9.94
CA LYS A 862 -12.82 14.06 -10.83
C LYS A 862 -12.62 12.70 -10.12
N VAL A 863 -13.04 11.60 -10.76
CA VAL A 863 -12.92 10.23 -10.21
C VAL A 863 -11.48 9.90 -9.86
N SER A 864 -10.52 10.26 -10.73
CA SER A 864 -9.07 10.02 -10.47
C SER A 864 -8.49 10.87 -9.33
N SER A 865 -9.26 11.77 -8.72
CA SER A 865 -8.86 12.57 -7.55
C SER A 865 -9.41 12.03 -6.23
N PHE A 866 -10.09 10.90 -6.24
CA PHE A 866 -10.52 10.24 -5.01
C PHE A 866 -9.30 9.74 -4.24
N SER A 867 -9.23 10.04 -2.94
CA SER A 867 -8.17 9.47 -2.10
C SER A 867 -8.43 7.98 -1.78
N ASP A 868 -9.70 7.54 -1.85
CA ASP A 868 -10.06 6.11 -1.94
C ASP A 868 -9.92 5.65 -3.40
N THR A 869 -8.71 5.24 -3.77
CA THR A 869 -8.40 4.83 -5.15
C THR A 869 -9.16 3.56 -5.56
N LEU A 870 -9.41 2.64 -4.62
CA LEU A 870 -10.16 1.40 -4.90
C LEU A 870 -11.63 1.70 -5.25
N GLU A 871 -12.23 2.72 -4.62
CA GLU A 871 -13.58 3.17 -4.98
C GLU A 871 -13.62 3.74 -6.41
N GLY A 872 -12.61 4.52 -6.78
CA GLY A 872 -12.47 5.04 -8.15
C GLY A 872 -12.27 3.94 -9.19
N GLU A 873 -11.48 2.92 -8.85
CA GLU A 873 -11.24 1.73 -9.70
C GLU A 873 -12.50 0.89 -9.85
N LEU A 874 -13.23 0.64 -8.76
CA LEU A 874 -14.52 -0.08 -8.80
C LEU A 874 -15.53 0.65 -9.68
N LEU A 875 -15.66 1.98 -9.53
CA LEU A 875 -16.55 2.77 -10.37
C LEU A 875 -16.17 2.63 -11.84
N HIS A 876 -14.90 2.76 -12.17
CA HIS A 876 -14.41 2.61 -13.54
C HIS A 876 -14.70 1.20 -14.09
N GLN A 877 -14.41 0.14 -13.32
CA GLN A 877 -14.71 -1.24 -13.72
C GLN A 877 -16.20 -1.44 -14.07
N LEU A 878 -17.11 -0.99 -13.21
CA LEU A 878 -18.54 -1.12 -13.44
C LEU A 878 -19.02 -0.30 -14.65
N LEU A 879 -18.39 0.84 -14.92
CA LEU A 879 -18.67 1.65 -16.12
C LEU A 879 -18.15 0.98 -17.40
N VAL A 880 -17.01 0.29 -17.34
CA VAL A 880 -16.48 -0.51 -18.44
C VAL A 880 -17.43 -1.67 -18.74
N GLU A 881 -17.90 -2.39 -17.71
CA GLU A 881 -18.91 -3.45 -17.88
C GLU A 881 -20.19 -2.93 -18.56
N ALA A 882 -20.67 -1.75 -18.15
CA ALA A 882 -21.81 -1.09 -18.81
C ALA A 882 -21.49 -0.70 -20.27
N SER A 883 -20.26 -0.28 -20.58
CA SER A 883 -19.85 0.01 -21.96
C SER A 883 -19.74 -1.25 -22.81
N GLU A 884 -19.20 -2.33 -22.27
CA GLU A 884 -19.10 -3.65 -22.93
C GLU A 884 -20.47 -4.30 -23.22
N SER A 885 -21.49 -3.99 -22.41
CA SER A 885 -22.88 -4.37 -22.72
C SER A 885 -23.47 -3.64 -23.93
N GLY A 886 -22.72 -2.69 -24.52
CA GLY A 886 -23.08 -1.96 -25.73
C GLY A 886 -23.67 -0.57 -25.47
N ARG A 887 -23.57 -0.03 -24.24
CA ARG A 887 -24.02 1.33 -23.89
C ARG A 887 -22.95 2.37 -24.23
N ASN A 888 -23.35 3.57 -24.58
CA ASN A 888 -22.48 4.74 -24.64
C ASN A 888 -22.38 5.35 -23.25
N VAL A 889 -21.22 5.23 -22.61
CA VAL A 889 -21.01 5.68 -21.22
C VAL A 889 -20.20 6.97 -21.19
N PHE A 890 -20.76 7.98 -20.50
CA PHE A 890 -20.15 9.29 -20.32
C PHE A 890 -20.04 9.61 -18.84
N VAL A 891 -18.88 10.13 -18.40
CA VAL A 891 -18.64 10.66 -17.07
C VAL A 891 -18.26 12.12 -17.20
N VAL A 892 -19.21 13.02 -16.93
CA VAL A 892 -18.97 14.46 -16.96
C VAL A 892 -18.64 14.92 -15.55
N GLN A 893 -17.43 15.46 -15.37
CA GLN A 893 -16.88 15.75 -14.06
C GLN A 893 -16.26 17.14 -13.96
N SER A 894 -16.26 17.70 -12.75
CA SER A 894 -15.64 18.98 -12.47
C SER A 894 -14.12 18.87 -12.41
N GLY A 895 -13.40 19.82 -13.02
CA GLY A 895 -11.95 19.85 -13.03
C GLY A 895 -11.34 21.22 -13.23
N THR A 896 -10.04 21.25 -13.51
CA THR A 896 -9.25 22.48 -13.68
C THR A 896 -9.05 22.88 -15.15
N LYS A 897 -9.35 21.98 -16.08
CA LYS A 897 -9.22 22.20 -17.52
C LYS A 897 -10.31 21.46 -18.29
N ASN A 898 -10.59 21.93 -19.51
CA ASN A 898 -11.55 21.25 -20.38
C ASN A 898 -10.82 20.17 -21.18
N ASN A 899 -11.27 18.93 -21.02
CA ASN A 899 -10.66 17.78 -21.69
C ASN A 899 -11.72 16.69 -21.91
N SER A 900 -11.58 15.91 -22.98
CA SER A 900 -12.26 14.64 -23.16
C SER A 900 -11.23 13.53 -23.33
N GLN A 901 -11.50 12.39 -22.77
CA GLN A 901 -10.67 11.20 -22.86
C GLN A 901 -11.55 9.96 -23.00
N LEU A 902 -11.34 9.18 -24.03
CA LEU A 902 -11.87 7.83 -24.14
C LEU A 902 -10.90 6.88 -23.43
N ARG A 903 -11.40 6.17 -22.43
CA ARG A 903 -10.63 5.20 -21.65
C ARG A 903 -11.47 3.94 -21.44
N ASP A 904 -10.98 2.82 -21.94
CA ASP A 904 -11.62 1.50 -21.80
C ASP A 904 -13.12 1.52 -22.21
N GLY A 905 -13.44 2.20 -23.31
CA GLY A 905 -14.80 2.38 -23.79
C GLY A 905 -15.64 3.46 -23.07
N VAL A 906 -15.16 4.02 -21.95
CA VAL A 906 -15.82 5.06 -21.14
C VAL A 906 -15.29 6.45 -21.50
N ARG A 907 -16.18 7.41 -21.66
CA ARG A 907 -15.88 8.81 -22.03
C ARG A 907 -15.82 9.69 -20.81
N TYR A 908 -14.61 10.07 -20.40
CA TYR A 908 -14.40 11.02 -19.30
C TYR A 908 -14.30 12.43 -19.86
N VAL A 909 -15.28 13.28 -19.50
CA VAL A 909 -15.33 14.69 -19.88
C VAL A 909 -15.09 15.53 -18.65
N GLU A 910 -14.00 16.29 -18.64
CA GLU A 910 -13.64 17.22 -17.59
C GLU A 910 -14.04 18.64 -18.04
N LEU A 911 -14.82 19.33 -17.22
CA LEU A 911 -15.21 20.72 -17.44
C LEU A 911 -14.61 21.61 -16.36
N THR A 912 -14.03 22.74 -16.76
CA THR A 912 -13.50 23.69 -15.79
C THR A 912 -14.63 24.37 -15.03
N THR A 913 -14.51 24.35 -13.70
CA THR A 913 -15.41 25.06 -12.77
C THR A 913 -14.66 26.16 -12.03
N THR A 914 -13.40 26.45 -12.40
CA THR A 914 -12.58 27.49 -11.79
C THR A 914 -13.13 28.87 -12.12
N LYS A 915 -13.08 29.76 -11.13
CA LYS A 915 -13.48 31.16 -11.30
C LYS A 915 -12.46 31.87 -12.20
N ALA A 916 -12.96 32.49 -13.28
CA ALA A 916 -12.16 33.38 -14.10
C ALA A 916 -11.72 34.61 -13.29
N SER A 917 -10.45 35.00 -13.34
CA SER A 917 -9.96 36.20 -12.68
C SER A 917 -10.09 37.46 -13.58
N THR A 918 -10.23 37.26 -14.87
CA THR A 918 -10.42 38.35 -15.86
C THR A 918 -11.51 37.99 -16.89
N PRO A 919 -12.13 38.97 -17.56
CA PRO A 919 -13.09 38.72 -18.67
C PRO A 919 -12.52 37.92 -19.84
N TYR A 920 -11.22 37.92 -20.03
CA TYR A 920 -10.51 37.15 -21.08
C TYR A 920 -10.41 35.66 -20.76
N GLU A 921 -10.43 35.30 -19.46
CA GLU A 921 -10.40 33.92 -19.02
C GLU A 921 -11.72 33.18 -19.28
N LEU A 922 -12.83 33.87 -19.56
CA LEU A 922 -14.06 33.26 -20.04
C LEU A 922 -13.89 32.47 -21.32
N SER A 923 -12.84 32.71 -22.10
CA SER A 923 -12.50 31.89 -23.27
C SER A 923 -12.25 30.44 -22.90
N GLY A 924 -11.85 30.15 -21.66
CA GLY A 924 -11.68 28.81 -21.12
C GLY A 924 -12.97 28.12 -20.65
N TYR A 925 -14.08 28.83 -20.55
CA TYR A 925 -15.37 28.25 -20.16
C TYR A 925 -15.90 27.30 -21.24
N SER A 926 -16.43 26.16 -20.82
CA SER A 926 -17.11 25.24 -21.72
C SER A 926 -18.25 24.50 -21.00
N PHE A 927 -19.15 23.94 -21.79
CA PHE A 927 -20.16 23.02 -21.33
C PHE A 927 -20.23 21.78 -22.24
N PHE A 928 -20.70 20.68 -21.70
CA PHE A 928 -20.92 19.44 -22.44
C PHE A 928 -22.32 19.44 -23.03
N GLU A 929 -22.45 19.10 -24.32
CA GLU A 929 -23.70 18.88 -25.01
C GLU A 929 -23.73 17.47 -25.58
N LEU A 930 -24.78 16.69 -25.27
CA LEU A 930 -25.07 15.39 -25.84
C LEU A 930 -26.37 15.51 -26.64
N ILE A 931 -26.34 15.00 -27.88
CA ILE A 931 -27.51 14.98 -28.76
C ILE A 931 -27.82 13.55 -29.15
N ILE A 932 -29.08 13.14 -29.03
CA ILE A 932 -29.59 11.82 -29.36
C ILE A 932 -30.69 11.95 -30.39
N ASP A 933 -30.49 11.41 -31.59
CA ASP A 933 -31.48 11.39 -32.68
C ASP A 933 -31.72 9.93 -33.08
N GLY A 934 -32.77 9.35 -32.55
CA GLY A 934 -33.03 7.92 -32.66
C GLY A 934 -31.85 7.08 -32.15
N ARG A 935 -31.21 6.30 -33.03
CA ARG A 935 -30.04 5.47 -32.69
C ARG A 935 -28.70 6.21 -32.81
N ASN A 936 -28.71 7.45 -33.34
CA ASN A 936 -27.49 8.26 -33.51
C ASN A 936 -27.23 9.05 -32.23
N THR A 937 -26.00 8.95 -31.72
CA THR A 937 -25.53 9.73 -30.57
C THR A 937 -24.30 10.53 -30.97
N GLY A 938 -24.23 11.78 -30.55
CA GLY A 938 -23.05 12.61 -30.68
C GLY A 938 -22.93 13.57 -29.53
N TYR A 939 -21.71 13.94 -29.16
CA TYR A 939 -21.46 14.95 -28.13
C TYR A 939 -20.40 15.95 -28.56
N GLN A 940 -20.40 17.10 -27.89
CA GLN A 940 -19.40 18.15 -28.04
C GLN A 940 -19.09 18.83 -26.71
N ILE A 941 -17.83 19.30 -26.58
CA ILE A 941 -17.47 20.29 -25.57
C ILE A 941 -17.54 21.66 -26.22
N ILE A 942 -18.58 22.41 -25.89
CA ILE A 942 -18.87 23.70 -26.52
C ILE A 942 -18.18 24.81 -25.73
N ARG A 943 -17.39 25.62 -26.42
CA ARG A 943 -16.74 26.84 -25.91
C ARG A 943 -17.47 28.07 -26.41
N PRO A 944 -18.49 28.57 -25.69
CA PRO A 944 -19.35 29.63 -26.19
C PRO A 944 -18.65 30.98 -26.27
N PHE A 945 -17.50 31.17 -25.64
CA PHE A 945 -16.76 32.43 -25.56
C PHE A 945 -15.37 32.38 -26.23
N GLY A 946 -15.02 31.29 -26.89
CA GLY A 946 -13.79 31.15 -27.65
C GLY A 946 -13.84 31.95 -28.95
N LEU A 947 -12.69 32.51 -29.39
CA LEU A 947 -12.50 33.08 -30.74
C LEU A 947 -12.38 31.94 -31.76
#